data_0067efa3be36101ef392eb10fd740c54
#
_entry.id   0067efa3be36101ef392eb10fd740c54
#
_cell.length_a   1.000
_cell.length_b   1.000
_cell.length_c   1.000
_cell.angle_alpha   90.00
_cell.angle_beta   90.00
_cell.angle_gamma   90.00
#
_symmetry.space_group_name_H-M   'P 1'
#
loop_
_entity.id
_entity.type
_entity.pdbx_description
1 polymer ?
#
loop_
_entity_poly.entity_id
_entity_poly.type
_entity_poly.pdbx_seq_one_letter_code
_entity_poly.pdbx_strand_id
1 'polypeptide(L)'
;RSSDLLLDHYSLLPHKLILLGDLNFHFDEPDRHDTKRICLSLHNHNLQQLVTSPTHCLGHTLDWLITHDSDNFITHLDVSSVLPSDHFAVLFSLDISSSMRKKRSATIRNIKNVDRQAFSSEATTLLSEPCPSSSDLASHYHSTLHHLLDKHAPATTRTFPDRPSAPWFHPEIANAKRQRRRAERRWRSTGLTVHKQIFQAHRTKVSNMISSAKTEHSRNRILNATSSKELFSTMNDLLGSSKDSPLPTTFTDQELPSVFSSFFSTKIDNLRKKLDATPSQPTLSDPSFSGTPLSSFTPVSQQEVDKIIKSMSLKTCELDPIPASLYSDCLPHLLPFITDIINISLQTGTVPDIFKTALVRPLLKKHNLDPNDLKNFRPVSNLSFLSKLLEKVVLTQLNLHLSTNDLLQPFQSAYRQHHSTETALLHILNDLLLSTDSGNISLLTLLDLSSAFDTIDHSILLNRLQNTFGIHGSALSWFTSYLTDRFQSVLVKNHQSNPVHLSCGVPQGSVLGPVLFTLYTSPLSHVIRNHNINHHFYADDTQMHDNDKPDNVQALLSRTADCYNDVKDWMTHNKLQLNDDKTEAMLVGTRQKIAQLPTSLSLQLDNTSIPISDSVKNLGVILDSTLSLQKFISSTAQSCYFHLRRISSIRKCLSIEATLKLVTSLVLSRIDYCNSLLVCLPDSSIKVLQRVQNNAARLILLKKKSDHISPLLNQLHWLPVSQRIQYKVLSLCYKSVNNSAPAYLSNVLHIYTPSRSLRSASDPLCLRIPRTKLATVGPRAFSVSGPSSWNKLPLSLRQKPSPSAFQAGLKTFLFPH
;
A
#
# COMPACT_ATOMS: atom_id res chain seq x y z
N ARG A 1 8.47 17.05 -29.18
CA ARG A 1 7.10 16.46 -29.46
C ARG A 1 7.18 15.13 -30.22
N SER A 2 8.09 14.95 -31.19
CA SER A 2 8.24 13.69 -31.94
C SER A 2 8.86 12.56 -31.11
N SER A 3 9.87 12.84 -30.28
CA SER A 3 10.52 11.86 -29.39
C SER A 3 9.57 11.30 -28.32
N ASP A 4 8.80 12.13 -27.63
CA ASP A 4 7.80 11.67 -26.67
C ASP A 4 6.77 10.73 -27.30
N LEU A 5 6.41 11.01 -28.56
CA LEU A 5 5.48 10.19 -29.31
C LEU A 5 6.05 8.81 -29.66
N LEU A 6 7.33 8.68 -29.94
CA LEU A 6 7.99 7.40 -30.16
C LEU A 6 8.09 6.61 -28.84
N LEU A 7 8.51 7.26 -27.77
CA LEU A 7 8.62 6.61 -26.46
C LEU A 7 7.28 6.11 -25.92
N ASP A 8 6.18 6.87 -26.12
CA ASP A 8 4.80 6.42 -25.80
C ASP A 8 4.43 5.10 -26.48
N HIS A 9 4.95 4.84 -27.69
CA HIS A 9 4.67 3.61 -28.42
C HIS A 9 5.60 2.47 -28.00
N TYR A 10 6.91 2.70 -28.02
CA TYR A 10 7.88 1.64 -27.81
C TYR A 10 7.95 1.18 -26.35
N SER A 11 7.72 2.07 -25.37
CA SER A 11 7.67 1.70 -23.95
C SER A 11 6.52 0.74 -23.60
N LEU A 12 5.47 0.67 -24.44
CA LEU A 12 4.33 -0.23 -24.21
C LEU A 12 4.42 -1.55 -24.98
N LEU A 13 5.48 -1.76 -25.76
CA LEU A 13 5.64 -3.03 -26.49
C LEU A 13 5.81 -4.21 -25.54
N PRO A 14 5.20 -5.38 -25.85
CA PRO A 14 5.21 -6.55 -24.97
C PRO A 14 6.56 -7.28 -24.91
N HIS A 15 7.52 -6.88 -25.74
CA HIS A 15 8.84 -7.51 -25.86
C HIS A 15 9.90 -6.75 -25.02
N LYS A 16 11.04 -7.42 -24.77
CA LYS A 16 12.23 -6.74 -24.25
C LYS A 16 12.64 -5.68 -25.27
N LEU A 17 12.86 -4.47 -24.82
CA LEU A 17 13.20 -3.33 -25.65
C LEU A 17 14.69 -3.02 -25.52
N ILE A 18 15.35 -2.87 -26.66
CA ILE A 18 16.68 -2.29 -26.77
C ILE A 18 16.58 -1.18 -27.83
N LEU A 19 16.88 0.06 -27.45
CA LEU A 19 17.06 1.17 -28.36
C LEU A 19 18.54 1.52 -28.37
N LEU A 20 19.14 1.52 -29.54
CA LEU A 20 20.57 1.77 -29.74
C LEU A 20 20.75 2.89 -30.75
N GLY A 21 21.79 3.67 -30.59
CA GLY A 21 22.26 4.63 -31.60
C GLY A 21 22.94 5.84 -31.02
N ASP A 22 23.61 6.55 -31.91
CA ASP A 22 24.07 7.90 -31.66
C ASP A 22 22.87 8.85 -31.67
N LEU A 23 22.55 9.41 -30.51
CA LEU A 23 21.44 10.32 -30.33
C LEU A 23 21.89 11.78 -30.29
N ASN A 24 23.21 12.05 -30.32
CA ASN A 24 23.80 13.38 -30.24
C ASN A 24 23.35 14.20 -28.99
N PHE A 25 22.93 13.53 -27.93
CA PHE A 25 22.69 14.13 -26.63
C PHE A 25 23.83 13.78 -25.69
N HIS A 26 24.44 14.78 -25.08
CA HIS A 26 25.60 14.63 -24.19
C HIS A 26 25.14 14.07 -22.84
N PHE A 27 25.17 12.75 -22.64
CA PHE A 27 24.77 12.12 -21.38
C PHE A 27 25.73 12.46 -20.22
N ASP A 28 26.96 12.74 -20.54
CA ASP A 28 28.01 13.25 -19.65
C ASP A 28 27.74 14.68 -19.13
N GLU A 29 26.84 15.45 -19.79
CA GLU A 29 26.41 16.78 -19.38
C GLU A 29 24.93 16.80 -18.96
N PRO A 30 24.58 16.28 -17.76
CA PRO A 30 23.18 16.08 -17.35
C PRO A 30 22.39 17.39 -17.14
N ASP A 31 23.08 18.51 -16.91
CA ASP A 31 22.43 19.82 -16.70
C ASP A 31 22.10 20.56 -18.00
N ARG A 32 22.63 20.12 -19.13
CA ARG A 32 22.29 20.67 -20.44
C ARG A 32 20.81 20.50 -20.70
N HIS A 33 20.15 21.59 -21.15
CA HIS A 33 18.70 21.65 -21.28
C HIS A 33 18.12 20.49 -22.11
N ASP A 34 18.74 20.11 -23.21
CA ASP A 34 18.25 19.06 -24.10
C ASP A 34 18.45 17.66 -23.48
N THR A 35 19.62 17.41 -22.86
CA THR A 35 19.93 16.16 -22.15
C THR A 35 18.99 15.97 -20.97
N LYS A 36 18.80 16.99 -20.16
CA LYS A 36 17.87 16.96 -19.01
C LYS A 36 16.43 16.62 -19.44
N ARG A 37 15.99 17.20 -20.56
CA ARG A 37 14.65 16.97 -21.09
C ARG A 37 14.45 15.55 -21.61
N ILE A 38 15.42 14.98 -22.34
CA ILE A 38 15.29 13.61 -22.85
C ILE A 38 15.41 12.61 -21.71
N CYS A 39 16.31 12.78 -20.74
CA CYS A 39 16.44 11.93 -19.56
C CYS A 39 15.15 11.92 -18.73
N LEU A 40 14.52 13.08 -18.53
CA LEU A 40 13.20 13.15 -17.86
C LEU A 40 12.12 12.41 -18.65
N SER A 41 12.13 12.50 -19.98
CA SER A 41 11.19 11.77 -20.81
C SER A 41 11.40 10.25 -20.72
N LEU A 42 12.64 9.76 -20.76
CA LEU A 42 12.97 8.35 -20.57
C LEU A 42 12.50 7.86 -19.18
N HIS A 43 12.83 8.60 -18.15
CA HIS A 43 12.41 8.28 -16.78
C HIS A 43 10.88 8.17 -16.65
N ASN A 44 10.12 9.11 -17.23
CA ASN A 44 8.66 9.06 -17.21
C ASN A 44 8.08 7.81 -17.91
N HIS A 45 8.81 7.22 -18.88
CA HIS A 45 8.41 6.01 -19.60
C HIS A 45 8.99 4.72 -19.01
N ASN A 46 9.62 4.78 -17.83
CA ASN A 46 10.29 3.65 -17.19
C ASN A 46 11.43 3.07 -18.07
N LEU A 47 12.19 3.94 -18.72
CA LEU A 47 13.34 3.63 -19.55
C LEU A 47 14.60 4.21 -18.92
N GLN A 48 15.72 3.51 -19.05
CA GLN A 48 17.03 3.93 -18.58
C GLN A 48 18.10 3.83 -19.69
N GLN A 49 19.05 4.74 -19.68
CA GLN A 49 20.28 4.72 -20.47
C GLN A 49 21.36 4.01 -19.66
N LEU A 50 22.06 3.05 -20.26
CA LEU A 50 23.02 2.18 -19.57
C LEU A 50 24.49 2.55 -19.80
N VAL A 51 24.82 3.23 -20.90
CA VAL A 51 26.22 3.60 -21.24
C VAL A 51 26.60 4.83 -20.44
N THR A 52 27.57 4.69 -19.55
CA THR A 52 28.09 5.79 -18.71
C THR A 52 29.48 6.22 -19.06
N SER A 53 30.22 5.40 -19.84
CA SER A 53 31.59 5.71 -20.32
C SER A 53 31.53 6.54 -21.60
N PRO A 54 32.59 7.38 -21.89
CA PRO A 54 32.65 8.13 -23.13
C PRO A 54 32.62 7.22 -24.36
N THR A 55 31.82 7.59 -25.34
CA THR A 55 31.65 6.83 -26.61
C THR A 55 32.21 7.60 -27.80
N HIS A 56 32.75 8.80 -27.59
CA HIS A 56 33.35 9.61 -28.64
C HIS A 56 34.79 10.04 -28.23
N CYS A 57 35.69 10.20 -29.20
CA CYS A 57 37.12 10.55 -28.97
C CYS A 57 37.35 11.90 -28.24
N LEU A 58 36.35 12.79 -28.28
CA LEU A 58 36.36 14.06 -27.52
C LEU A 58 35.93 13.94 -26.08
N GLY A 59 35.69 12.71 -25.58
CA GLY A 59 35.33 12.45 -24.19
C GLY A 59 33.83 12.50 -23.89
N HIS A 60 32.97 12.61 -24.92
CA HIS A 60 31.53 12.68 -24.78
C HIS A 60 30.85 11.32 -24.86
N THR A 61 29.68 11.15 -24.15
CA THR A 61 28.81 9.97 -24.24
C THR A 61 27.61 10.27 -25.14
N LEU A 62 27.73 9.97 -26.44
CA LEU A 62 26.75 10.30 -27.49
C LEU A 62 25.94 9.07 -27.91
N ASP A 63 26.53 7.88 -27.83
CA ASP A 63 25.89 6.61 -28.20
C ASP A 63 25.17 6.02 -26.98
N TRP A 64 23.88 5.83 -27.12
CA TRP A 64 23.03 5.42 -26.03
C TRP A 64 22.53 3.98 -26.19
N LEU A 65 22.46 3.25 -25.10
CA LEU A 65 21.82 1.95 -24.96
C LEU A 65 20.68 2.08 -23.98
N ILE A 66 19.46 2.15 -24.49
CA ILE A 66 18.27 2.39 -23.69
C ILE A 66 17.47 1.10 -23.55
N THR A 67 17.10 0.74 -22.33
CA THR A 67 16.23 -0.39 -21.99
C THR A 67 15.17 0.03 -20.99
N HIS A 68 14.23 -0.88 -20.68
CA HIS A 68 13.36 -0.67 -19.50
C HIS A 68 14.17 -0.83 -18.20
N ASP A 69 13.94 0.04 -17.26
CA ASP A 69 14.57 0.04 -15.93
C ASP A 69 14.37 -1.30 -15.18
N SER A 70 13.26 -1.98 -15.45
CA SER A 70 12.92 -3.29 -14.86
C SER A 70 13.57 -4.50 -15.52
N ASP A 71 14.34 -4.33 -16.60
CA ASP A 71 14.85 -5.42 -17.43
C ASP A 71 16.36 -5.63 -17.21
N ASN A 72 16.74 -6.69 -16.48
CA ASN A 72 18.13 -7.05 -16.17
C ASN A 72 18.63 -8.19 -17.07
N PHE A 73 18.51 -8.04 -18.39
CA PHE A 73 18.98 -9.05 -19.33
C PHE A 73 20.23 -8.63 -20.11
N ILE A 74 20.73 -7.44 -19.89
CA ILE A 74 22.01 -6.95 -20.43
C ILE A 74 23.08 -7.18 -19.37
N THR A 75 24.15 -7.85 -19.80
CA THR A 75 25.32 -8.15 -18.97
C THR A 75 26.60 -7.79 -19.73
N HIS A 76 27.69 -7.56 -19.02
CA HIS A 76 29.01 -7.27 -19.58
C HIS A 76 29.02 -6.11 -20.59
N LEU A 77 28.47 -4.94 -20.16
CA LEU A 77 28.51 -3.73 -20.95
C LEU A 77 29.93 -3.12 -20.89
N ASP A 78 30.53 -2.89 -22.05
CA ASP A 78 31.87 -2.31 -22.20
C ASP A 78 31.92 -1.33 -23.39
N VAL A 79 32.81 -0.34 -23.32
CA VAL A 79 33.05 0.63 -24.40
C VAL A 79 34.50 0.50 -24.86
N SER A 80 34.72 0.17 -26.13
CA SER A 80 36.04 -0.16 -26.67
C SER A 80 36.41 0.79 -27.80
N SER A 81 37.63 1.34 -27.75
CA SER A 81 38.21 2.24 -28.74
C SER A 81 38.94 1.55 -29.90
N VAL A 82 38.69 0.23 -30.12
CA VAL A 82 39.43 -0.61 -31.10
C VAL A 82 39.09 -0.27 -32.56
N LEU A 83 38.01 0.42 -32.85
CA LEU A 83 37.60 0.78 -34.21
C LEU A 83 38.29 2.06 -34.70
N PRO A 84 38.68 2.12 -35.98
CA PRO A 84 39.24 3.35 -36.60
C PRO A 84 38.11 4.37 -36.88
N SER A 85 37.50 4.90 -35.83
CA SER A 85 36.37 5.86 -35.87
C SER A 85 36.55 6.85 -34.73
N ASP A 86 35.95 8.01 -34.84
CA ASP A 86 35.80 8.97 -33.75
C ASP A 86 34.78 8.49 -32.70
N HIS A 87 33.91 7.52 -33.01
CA HIS A 87 33.07 6.82 -32.07
C HIS A 87 33.66 5.49 -31.62
N PHE A 88 33.43 5.16 -30.33
CA PHE A 88 33.88 3.92 -29.71
C PHE A 88 32.77 2.86 -29.79
N ALA A 89 33.17 1.60 -29.91
CA ALA A 89 32.24 0.48 -29.98
C ALA A 89 31.62 0.18 -28.60
N VAL A 90 30.29 0.10 -28.54
CA VAL A 90 29.54 -0.34 -27.33
C VAL A 90 29.27 -1.82 -27.44
N LEU A 91 29.88 -2.63 -26.59
CA LEU A 91 29.78 -4.09 -26.53
C LEU A 91 28.96 -4.53 -25.32
N PHE A 92 28.02 -5.45 -25.51
CA PHE A 92 27.24 -6.01 -24.39
C PHE A 92 26.79 -7.45 -24.68
N SER A 93 26.51 -8.19 -23.60
CA SER A 93 25.98 -9.55 -23.66
C SER A 93 24.52 -9.62 -23.24
N LEU A 94 23.75 -10.54 -23.82
CA LEU A 94 22.35 -10.75 -23.48
C LEU A 94 22.18 -12.07 -22.71
N ASP A 95 21.63 -12.01 -21.49
CA ASP A 95 21.22 -13.21 -20.76
C ASP A 95 19.81 -13.64 -21.18
N ILE A 96 19.72 -14.70 -21.97
CA ILE A 96 18.48 -15.30 -22.48
C ILE A 96 18.41 -16.77 -22.02
N SER A 97 18.50 -17.01 -20.71
CA SER A 97 18.45 -18.37 -20.16
C SER A 97 17.02 -18.90 -19.99
N SER A 98 16.84 -20.21 -20.23
CA SER A 98 15.60 -20.93 -19.90
C SER A 98 15.80 -21.78 -18.65
N SER A 99 14.94 -21.63 -17.63
CA SER A 99 15.07 -22.38 -16.38
C SER A 99 14.71 -23.87 -16.52
N MET A 100 15.52 -24.77 -15.97
CA MET A 100 15.20 -26.21 -15.86
C MET A 100 14.08 -26.46 -14.81
N ARG A 101 13.17 -27.39 -15.12
CA ARG A 101 12.01 -27.74 -14.28
C ARG A 101 12.41 -28.69 -13.16
N LYS A 102 12.03 -28.31 -11.90
CA LYS A 102 12.25 -29.13 -10.68
C LYS A 102 10.99 -29.94 -10.33
N LYS A 103 11.14 -31.04 -9.58
CA LYS A 103 10.02 -31.77 -8.97
C LYS A 103 9.68 -31.10 -7.63
N ARG A 104 8.37 -31.01 -7.29
CA ARG A 104 7.87 -30.46 -6.05
C ARG A 104 7.05 -31.50 -5.29
N SER A 105 7.34 -31.69 -4.00
CA SER A 105 6.51 -32.46 -3.08
C SER A 105 5.59 -31.52 -2.30
N ALA A 106 4.32 -31.88 -2.14
CA ALA A 106 3.37 -31.12 -1.34
C ALA A 106 2.40 -32.04 -0.60
N THR A 107 2.14 -31.72 0.66
CA THR A 107 1.06 -32.34 1.45
C THR A 107 -0.24 -31.64 1.11
N ILE A 108 -1.23 -32.37 0.68
CA ILE A 108 -2.53 -31.87 0.24
C ILE A 108 -3.67 -32.63 0.93
N ARG A 109 -4.78 -31.90 1.18
CA ARG A 109 -6.03 -32.46 1.63
C ARG A 109 -7.10 -32.30 0.54
N ASN A 110 -7.97 -33.29 0.37
CA ASN A 110 -9.02 -33.24 -0.64
C ASN A 110 -10.30 -32.57 -0.08
N ILE A 111 -10.22 -31.27 0.20
CA ILE A 111 -11.32 -30.47 0.76
C ILE A 111 -12.55 -30.42 -0.15
N LYS A 112 -12.38 -30.55 -1.47
CA LYS A 112 -13.48 -30.48 -2.44
C LYS A 112 -14.47 -31.64 -2.31
N ASN A 113 -14.01 -32.79 -1.87
CA ASN A 113 -14.80 -34.01 -1.73
C ASN A 113 -15.40 -34.21 -0.34
N VAL A 114 -15.18 -33.28 0.60
CA VAL A 114 -15.77 -33.35 1.95
C VAL A 114 -17.29 -33.14 1.82
N ASP A 115 -18.07 -34.03 2.40
CA ASP A 115 -19.52 -33.85 2.59
C ASP A 115 -19.75 -32.77 3.67
N ARG A 116 -20.22 -31.59 3.23
CA ARG A 116 -20.44 -30.43 4.11
C ARG A 116 -21.52 -30.67 5.14
N GLN A 117 -22.57 -31.40 4.76
CA GLN A 117 -23.71 -31.68 5.66
C GLN A 117 -23.29 -32.65 6.76
N ALA A 118 -22.66 -33.76 6.40
CA ALA A 118 -22.13 -34.72 7.35
C ALA A 118 -21.10 -34.06 8.31
N PHE A 119 -20.17 -33.27 7.76
CA PHE A 119 -19.19 -32.54 8.57
C PHE A 119 -19.86 -31.57 9.55
N SER A 120 -20.83 -30.77 9.09
CA SER A 120 -21.54 -29.80 9.94
C SER A 120 -22.36 -30.48 11.05
N SER A 121 -23.05 -31.57 10.74
CA SER A 121 -23.85 -32.35 11.72
C SER A 121 -22.95 -32.95 12.79
N GLU A 122 -21.86 -33.60 12.41
CA GLU A 122 -20.91 -34.19 13.36
C GLU A 122 -20.27 -33.08 14.22
N ALA A 123 -19.89 -31.93 13.61
CA ALA A 123 -19.33 -30.80 14.34
C ALA A 123 -20.33 -30.27 15.38
N THR A 124 -21.61 -30.10 15.02
CA THR A 124 -22.63 -29.64 15.98
C THR A 124 -22.82 -30.64 17.12
N THR A 125 -22.86 -31.92 16.84
CA THR A 125 -23.01 -32.96 17.88
C THR A 125 -21.84 -32.96 18.85
N LEU A 126 -20.62 -33.01 18.36
CA LEU A 126 -19.40 -33.06 19.21
C LEU A 126 -19.13 -31.77 19.97
N LEU A 127 -19.43 -30.60 19.37
CA LEU A 127 -19.31 -29.33 20.07
C LEU A 127 -20.41 -29.08 21.10
N SER A 128 -21.54 -29.81 21.04
CA SER A 128 -22.62 -29.74 22.05
C SER A 128 -22.35 -30.63 23.26
N GLU A 129 -21.32 -31.49 23.23
CA GLU A 129 -20.90 -32.26 24.38
C GLU A 129 -20.38 -31.35 25.51
N PRO A 130 -20.67 -31.65 26.77
CA PRO A 130 -20.25 -30.82 27.88
C PRO A 130 -18.73 -30.70 27.97
N CYS A 131 -18.23 -29.46 27.91
CA CYS A 131 -16.78 -29.17 28.10
C CYS A 131 -16.48 -29.15 29.62
N PRO A 132 -15.38 -29.76 30.12
CA PRO A 132 -15.05 -29.81 31.54
C PRO A 132 -14.87 -28.46 32.20
N SER A 133 -14.49 -27.43 31.43
CA SER A 133 -14.27 -26.06 31.91
C SER A 133 -14.66 -25.05 30.82
N SER A 134 -15.29 -23.95 31.22
CA SER A 134 -15.61 -22.84 30.31
C SER A 134 -14.35 -22.16 29.73
N SER A 135 -13.21 -22.21 30.42
CA SER A 135 -11.92 -21.72 29.93
C SER A 135 -11.35 -22.52 28.75
N ASP A 136 -11.76 -23.79 28.61
CA ASP A 136 -11.24 -24.72 27.61
C ASP A 136 -12.13 -24.81 26.36
N LEU A 137 -13.24 -24.05 26.29
CA LEU A 137 -14.19 -24.12 25.15
C LEU A 137 -13.52 -23.81 23.81
N ALA A 138 -12.59 -22.86 23.76
CA ALA A 138 -11.85 -22.52 22.55
C ALA A 138 -10.91 -23.65 22.12
N SER A 139 -10.26 -24.32 23.08
CA SER A 139 -9.38 -25.47 22.82
C SER A 139 -10.19 -26.69 22.37
N HIS A 140 -11.35 -26.94 23.03
CA HIS A 140 -12.30 -28.00 22.60
C HIS A 140 -12.82 -27.77 21.19
N TYR A 141 -13.25 -26.55 20.86
CA TYR A 141 -13.66 -26.16 19.51
C TYR A 141 -12.55 -26.42 18.47
N HIS A 142 -11.32 -26.02 18.78
CA HIS A 142 -10.19 -26.20 17.88
C HIS A 142 -9.84 -27.67 17.64
N SER A 143 -9.71 -28.44 18.71
CA SER A 143 -9.34 -29.87 18.64
C SER A 143 -10.41 -30.71 17.94
N THR A 144 -11.69 -30.45 18.21
CA THR A 144 -12.82 -31.13 17.57
C THR A 144 -12.84 -30.89 16.07
N LEU A 145 -12.74 -29.63 15.61
CA LEU A 145 -12.75 -29.33 14.19
C LEU A 145 -11.49 -29.86 13.48
N HIS A 146 -10.35 -29.85 14.14
CA HIS A 146 -9.11 -30.42 13.57
C HIS A 146 -9.24 -31.94 13.41
N HIS A 147 -9.79 -32.64 14.43
CA HIS A 147 -10.04 -34.07 14.36
C HIS A 147 -11.01 -34.44 13.23
N LEU A 148 -12.11 -33.68 13.08
CA LEU A 148 -13.07 -33.86 11.99
C LEU A 148 -12.44 -33.60 10.62
N LEU A 149 -11.55 -32.62 10.51
CA LEU A 149 -10.81 -32.40 9.27
C LEU A 149 -9.91 -33.58 8.90
N ASP A 150 -9.23 -34.18 9.88
CA ASP A 150 -8.40 -35.36 9.66
C ASP A 150 -9.26 -36.59 9.25
N LYS A 151 -10.44 -36.76 9.84
CA LYS A 151 -11.39 -37.80 9.48
C LYS A 151 -11.95 -37.67 8.05
N HIS A 152 -12.46 -36.48 7.68
CA HIS A 152 -13.13 -36.24 6.40
C HIS A 152 -12.19 -35.90 5.25
N ALA A 153 -10.98 -35.39 5.54
CA ALA A 153 -9.99 -34.98 4.54
C ALA A 153 -8.57 -35.28 5.01
N PRO A 154 -8.16 -36.54 5.12
CA PRO A 154 -6.83 -36.89 5.58
C PRO A 154 -5.72 -36.27 4.71
N ALA A 155 -4.63 -35.88 5.36
CA ALA A 155 -3.47 -35.31 4.69
C ALA A 155 -2.73 -36.35 3.88
N THR A 156 -2.45 -36.11 2.60
CA THR A 156 -1.69 -37.00 1.73
C THR A 156 -0.53 -36.25 1.10
N THR A 157 0.69 -36.79 1.20
CA THR A 157 1.87 -36.20 0.55
C THR A 157 2.02 -36.76 -0.86
N ARG A 158 2.05 -35.87 -1.87
CA ARG A 158 2.21 -36.24 -3.27
C ARG A 158 3.35 -35.46 -3.91
N THR A 159 4.15 -36.14 -4.73
CA THR A 159 5.19 -35.52 -5.55
C THR A 159 4.66 -35.24 -6.94
N PHE A 160 4.68 -33.98 -7.34
CA PHE A 160 4.23 -33.55 -8.67
C PHE A 160 5.44 -33.10 -9.50
N PRO A 161 5.46 -33.38 -10.84
CA PRO A 161 6.34 -32.66 -11.72
C PRO A 161 5.88 -31.18 -11.73
N ASP A 162 6.83 -30.27 -11.60
CA ASP A 162 6.55 -28.83 -11.63
C ASP A 162 6.08 -28.42 -13.04
N ARG A 163 4.81 -28.64 -13.31
CA ARG A 163 4.15 -28.25 -14.55
C ARG A 163 3.29 -27.04 -14.28
N PRO A 164 3.29 -26.05 -15.19
CA PRO A 164 2.33 -24.95 -15.08
C PRO A 164 0.91 -25.52 -14.98
N SER A 165 0.18 -25.11 -13.97
CA SER A 165 -1.23 -25.44 -13.81
C SER A 165 -2.01 -25.00 -15.07
N ALA A 166 -2.82 -25.88 -15.61
CA ALA A 166 -3.65 -25.60 -16.79
C ALA A 166 -5.16 -25.72 -16.43
N PRO A 167 -5.69 -24.90 -15.53
CA PRO A 167 -7.07 -24.98 -15.06
C PRO A 167 -8.11 -24.66 -16.16
N TRP A 168 -7.67 -24.07 -17.25
CA TRP A 168 -8.46 -23.79 -18.46
C TRP A 168 -8.59 -25.03 -19.38
N PHE A 169 -7.90 -26.14 -19.05
CA PHE A 169 -7.90 -27.34 -19.90
C PHE A 169 -9.09 -28.24 -19.57
N HIS A 170 -9.98 -28.45 -20.53
CA HIS A 170 -11.18 -29.27 -20.38
C HIS A 170 -11.20 -30.46 -21.39
N PRO A 171 -12.10 -31.47 -21.20
CA PRO A 171 -12.11 -32.71 -21.99
C PRO A 171 -12.22 -32.53 -23.50
N GLU A 172 -12.92 -31.51 -23.96
CA GLU A 172 -13.08 -31.22 -25.39
C GLU A 172 -11.75 -30.87 -26.06
N ILE A 173 -10.89 -30.07 -25.39
CA ILE A 173 -9.53 -29.76 -25.87
C ILE A 173 -8.71 -31.03 -25.93
N ALA A 174 -8.86 -31.95 -24.96
CA ALA A 174 -8.18 -33.24 -24.96
C ALA A 174 -8.56 -34.07 -26.18
N ASN A 175 -9.88 -34.13 -26.52
CA ASN A 175 -10.40 -34.81 -27.69
C ASN A 175 -9.87 -34.21 -29.00
N ALA A 176 -9.93 -32.89 -29.13
CA ALA A 176 -9.38 -32.21 -30.31
C ALA A 176 -7.88 -32.45 -30.50
N LYS A 177 -7.10 -32.49 -29.42
CA LYS A 177 -5.69 -32.86 -29.44
C LYS A 177 -5.45 -34.32 -29.91
N ARG A 178 -6.33 -35.26 -29.50
CA ARG A 178 -6.26 -36.65 -29.97
C ARG A 178 -6.53 -36.76 -31.48
N GLN A 179 -7.55 -36.01 -31.97
CA GLN A 179 -7.89 -35.95 -33.40
C GLN A 179 -6.72 -35.33 -34.19
N ARG A 180 -6.14 -34.25 -33.75
CA ARG A 180 -4.95 -33.63 -34.38
C ARG A 180 -3.79 -34.62 -34.47
N ARG A 181 -3.47 -35.34 -33.38
CA ARG A 181 -2.40 -36.36 -33.38
C ARG A 181 -2.66 -37.53 -34.36
N ARG A 182 -3.95 -37.95 -34.50
CA ARG A 182 -4.33 -38.95 -35.49
C ARG A 182 -4.13 -38.45 -36.91
N ALA A 183 -4.54 -37.24 -37.22
CA ALA A 183 -4.35 -36.61 -38.51
C ALA A 183 -2.86 -36.37 -38.82
N GLU A 184 -2.03 -36.01 -37.82
CA GLU A 184 -0.58 -35.85 -37.95
C GLU A 184 0.10 -37.17 -38.32
N ARG A 185 -0.22 -38.28 -37.62
CA ARG A 185 0.33 -39.59 -37.89
C ARG A 185 -0.03 -40.06 -39.30
N ARG A 186 -1.31 -39.85 -39.72
CA ARG A 186 -1.77 -40.22 -41.04
C ARG A 186 -1.06 -39.42 -42.13
N TRP A 187 -0.85 -38.13 -41.93
CA TRP A 187 -0.07 -37.31 -42.87
C TRP A 187 1.37 -37.76 -42.93
N ARG A 188 2.03 -38.04 -41.81
CA ARG A 188 3.43 -38.49 -41.79
C ARG A 188 3.64 -39.87 -42.44
N SER A 189 2.63 -40.74 -42.37
CA SER A 189 2.71 -42.06 -42.98
C SER A 189 2.44 -42.08 -44.49
N THR A 190 1.62 -41.16 -44.99
CA THR A 190 1.18 -41.16 -46.41
C THR A 190 1.82 -40.10 -47.27
N GLY A 191 2.38 -39.03 -46.67
CA GLY A 191 2.93 -37.86 -47.39
C GLY A 191 1.94 -37.03 -48.21
N LEU A 192 0.66 -37.44 -48.29
CA LEU A 192 -0.35 -36.82 -49.15
C LEU A 192 -0.72 -35.41 -48.72
N THR A 193 -0.84 -34.52 -49.71
CA THR A 193 -1.21 -33.06 -49.51
C THR A 193 -2.56 -32.91 -48.83
N VAL A 194 -3.53 -33.76 -49.17
CA VAL A 194 -4.89 -33.77 -48.54
C VAL A 194 -4.79 -34.07 -47.03
N HIS A 195 -3.96 -35.03 -46.63
CA HIS A 195 -3.76 -35.36 -45.21
C HIS A 195 -3.03 -34.25 -44.48
N LYS A 196 -2.13 -33.50 -45.16
CA LYS A 196 -1.48 -32.30 -44.63
C LYS A 196 -2.50 -31.19 -44.34
N GLN A 197 -3.44 -30.96 -45.28
CA GLN A 197 -4.50 -29.98 -45.11
C GLN A 197 -5.42 -30.31 -43.95
N ILE A 198 -5.82 -31.61 -43.81
CA ILE A 198 -6.62 -32.11 -42.70
C ILE A 198 -5.89 -31.88 -41.35
N PHE A 199 -4.61 -32.20 -41.29
CA PHE A 199 -3.78 -31.95 -40.11
C PHE A 199 -3.69 -30.44 -39.77
N GLN A 200 -3.48 -29.57 -40.76
CA GLN A 200 -3.46 -28.12 -40.57
C GLN A 200 -4.78 -27.59 -40.06
N ALA A 201 -5.92 -28.07 -40.58
CA ALA A 201 -7.26 -27.68 -40.08
C ALA A 201 -7.43 -28.07 -38.61
N HIS A 202 -7.08 -29.32 -38.24
CA HIS A 202 -7.09 -29.76 -36.83
C HIS A 202 -6.13 -28.97 -35.93
N ARG A 203 -4.95 -28.61 -36.43
CA ARG A 203 -3.97 -27.79 -35.73
C ARG A 203 -4.54 -26.41 -35.40
N THR A 204 -5.13 -25.75 -36.39
CA THR A 204 -5.78 -24.44 -36.24
C THR A 204 -6.96 -24.51 -35.25
N LYS A 205 -7.84 -25.54 -35.39
CA LYS A 205 -8.94 -25.76 -34.47
C LYS A 205 -8.46 -25.90 -33.00
N VAL A 206 -7.45 -26.75 -32.74
CA VAL A 206 -6.90 -26.92 -31.39
C VAL A 206 -6.27 -25.64 -30.87
N SER A 207 -5.56 -24.88 -31.71
CA SER A 207 -4.95 -23.60 -31.31
C SER A 207 -6.02 -22.59 -30.89
N ASN A 208 -7.10 -22.47 -31.68
CA ASN A 208 -8.20 -21.57 -31.38
C ASN A 208 -8.92 -21.96 -30.08
N MET A 209 -9.23 -23.26 -29.90
CA MET A 209 -9.85 -23.77 -28.66
C MET A 209 -9.01 -23.46 -27.42
N ILE A 210 -7.69 -23.67 -27.48
CA ILE A 210 -6.78 -23.36 -26.38
C ILE A 210 -6.76 -21.84 -26.10
N SER A 211 -6.68 -21.02 -27.14
CA SER A 211 -6.68 -19.56 -26.99
C SER A 211 -7.98 -19.07 -26.34
N SER A 212 -9.12 -19.53 -26.83
CA SER A 212 -10.44 -19.18 -26.27
C SER A 212 -10.60 -19.60 -24.82
N ALA A 213 -10.21 -20.86 -24.48
CA ALA A 213 -10.29 -21.38 -23.12
C ALA A 213 -9.38 -20.59 -22.14
N LYS A 214 -8.16 -20.22 -22.57
CA LYS A 214 -7.25 -19.39 -21.77
C LYS A 214 -7.84 -18.00 -21.54
N THR A 215 -8.38 -17.37 -22.58
CA THR A 215 -8.99 -16.03 -22.51
C THR A 215 -10.20 -16.04 -21.57
N GLU A 216 -11.06 -17.03 -21.68
CA GLU A 216 -12.25 -17.16 -20.83
C GLU A 216 -11.88 -17.42 -19.36
N HIS A 217 -10.93 -18.32 -19.10
CA HIS A 217 -10.42 -18.58 -17.76
C HIS A 217 -9.81 -17.32 -17.13
N SER A 218 -8.99 -16.59 -17.90
CA SER A 218 -8.36 -15.35 -17.45
C SER A 218 -9.41 -14.26 -17.19
N ARG A 219 -10.40 -14.14 -18.07
CA ARG A 219 -11.54 -13.22 -17.92
C ARG A 219 -12.26 -13.49 -16.60
N ASN A 220 -12.66 -14.74 -16.36
CA ASN A 220 -13.41 -15.10 -15.17
C ASN A 220 -12.60 -14.86 -13.88
N ARG A 221 -11.32 -15.20 -13.85
CA ARG A 221 -10.44 -14.91 -12.71
C ARG A 221 -10.31 -13.41 -12.43
N ILE A 222 -10.16 -12.59 -13.47
CA ILE A 222 -10.01 -11.14 -13.32
C ILE A 222 -11.34 -10.51 -12.90
N LEU A 223 -12.45 -10.89 -13.53
CA LEU A 223 -13.76 -10.31 -13.22
C LEU A 223 -14.25 -10.68 -11.81
N ASN A 224 -13.97 -11.90 -11.36
CA ASN A 224 -14.36 -12.37 -10.03
C ASN A 224 -13.37 -11.96 -8.92
N ALA A 225 -12.22 -11.40 -9.27
CA ALA A 225 -11.25 -10.93 -8.27
C ALA A 225 -11.86 -9.83 -7.40
N THR A 226 -11.80 -9.99 -6.08
CA THR A 226 -12.37 -9.07 -5.10
C THR A 226 -11.35 -8.04 -4.60
N SER A 227 -10.06 -8.28 -4.84
CA SER A 227 -8.98 -7.41 -4.35
C SER A 227 -7.93 -7.10 -5.42
N SER A 228 -7.26 -5.94 -5.29
CA SER A 228 -6.11 -5.58 -6.13
C SER A 228 -4.98 -6.60 -6.03
N LYS A 229 -4.81 -7.26 -4.88
CA LYS A 229 -3.81 -8.32 -4.68
C LYS A 229 -4.09 -9.54 -5.55
N GLU A 230 -5.35 -9.97 -5.66
CA GLU A 230 -5.78 -11.06 -6.56
C GLU A 230 -5.57 -10.70 -8.03
N LEU A 231 -5.91 -9.47 -8.42
CA LEU A 231 -5.67 -8.98 -9.77
C LEU A 231 -4.18 -9.00 -10.11
N PHE A 232 -3.34 -8.53 -9.20
CA PHE A 232 -1.88 -8.54 -9.37
C PHE A 232 -1.33 -9.97 -9.45
N SER A 233 -1.79 -10.87 -8.57
CA SER A 233 -1.42 -12.29 -8.61
C SER A 233 -1.84 -12.96 -9.93
N THR A 234 -3.06 -12.70 -10.40
CA THR A 234 -3.56 -13.23 -11.67
C THR A 234 -2.74 -12.71 -12.86
N MET A 235 -2.38 -11.43 -12.84
CA MET A 235 -1.50 -10.85 -13.85
C MET A 235 -0.10 -11.47 -13.82
N ASN A 236 0.50 -11.68 -12.65
CA ASN A 236 1.79 -12.35 -12.50
C ASN A 236 1.77 -13.78 -13.03
N ASP A 237 0.69 -14.55 -12.74
CA ASP A 237 0.48 -15.89 -13.28
C ASP A 237 0.46 -15.90 -14.81
N LEU A 238 -0.23 -14.93 -15.42
CA LEU A 238 -0.30 -14.79 -16.89
C LEU A 238 1.03 -14.39 -17.51
N LEU A 239 1.83 -13.61 -16.78
CA LEU A 239 3.19 -13.22 -17.20
C LEU A 239 4.24 -14.31 -16.95
N GLY A 240 3.89 -15.40 -16.24
CA GLY A 240 4.84 -16.47 -15.86
C GLY A 240 5.86 -16.01 -14.81
N SER A 241 5.59 -14.91 -14.09
CA SER A 241 6.48 -14.43 -13.02
C SER A 241 6.44 -15.38 -11.81
N SER A 242 7.60 -15.63 -11.18
CA SER A 242 7.64 -16.43 -9.95
C SER A 242 6.84 -15.79 -8.84
N LYS A 243 6.16 -16.62 -8.03
CA LYS A 243 5.36 -16.18 -6.87
C LYS A 243 6.18 -16.09 -5.60
N ASP A 244 7.36 -16.71 -5.58
CA ASP A 244 8.14 -16.85 -4.36
C ASP A 244 8.90 -15.55 -4.07
N SER A 245 8.73 -15.05 -2.84
CA SER A 245 9.61 -14.01 -2.31
C SER A 245 11.02 -14.62 -2.17
N PRO A 246 12.07 -13.96 -2.66
CA PRO A 246 13.41 -14.48 -2.52
C PRO A 246 13.75 -14.63 -1.03
N LEU A 247 14.29 -15.79 -0.66
CA LEU A 247 14.76 -16.11 0.69
C LEU A 247 16.29 -16.17 0.68
N PRO A 248 16.94 -16.04 1.85
CA PRO A 248 18.38 -16.23 1.96
C PRO A 248 18.81 -17.59 1.40
N THR A 249 19.88 -17.59 0.62
CA THR A 249 20.44 -18.79 0.01
C THR A 249 21.60 -19.39 0.81
N THR A 250 22.03 -18.68 1.87
CA THR A 250 23.15 -19.06 2.73
C THR A 250 22.79 -20.14 3.75
N PHE A 251 21.49 -20.39 3.97
CA PHE A 251 20.97 -21.35 4.94
C PHE A 251 20.04 -22.36 4.27
N THR A 252 19.93 -23.56 4.86
CA THR A 252 18.96 -24.57 4.41
C THR A 252 17.53 -24.17 4.79
N ASP A 253 16.54 -24.72 4.09
CA ASP A 253 15.12 -24.47 4.37
C ASP A 253 14.71 -24.87 5.81
N GLN A 254 15.40 -25.84 6.42
CA GLN A 254 15.15 -26.29 7.79
C GLN A 254 15.73 -25.34 8.84
N GLU A 255 16.86 -24.71 8.57
CA GLU A 255 17.54 -23.78 9.49
C GLU A 255 16.90 -22.39 9.47
N LEU A 256 16.41 -21.95 8.32
CA LEU A 256 15.87 -20.61 8.12
C LEU A 256 14.86 -20.15 9.19
N PRO A 257 13.87 -20.96 9.64
CA PRO A 257 12.94 -20.54 10.67
C PRO A 257 13.63 -20.17 11.99
N SER A 258 14.59 -20.98 12.43
CA SER A 258 15.34 -20.75 13.68
C SER A 258 16.26 -19.53 13.56
N VAL A 259 16.92 -19.36 12.42
CA VAL A 259 17.78 -18.20 12.14
C VAL A 259 16.97 -16.90 12.16
N PHE A 260 15.82 -16.84 11.50
CA PHE A 260 14.94 -15.67 11.55
C PHE A 260 14.37 -15.43 12.95
N SER A 261 13.96 -16.48 13.67
CA SER A 261 13.45 -16.38 15.03
C SER A 261 14.48 -15.74 15.95
N SER A 262 15.70 -16.27 15.95
CA SER A 262 16.82 -15.72 16.74
C SER A 262 17.16 -14.29 16.34
N PHE A 263 17.18 -13.98 15.03
CA PHE A 263 17.48 -12.64 14.55
C PHE A 263 16.43 -11.61 15.03
N PHE A 264 15.13 -11.93 14.91
CA PHE A 264 14.07 -11.02 15.35
C PHE A 264 14.08 -10.80 16.85
N SER A 265 14.23 -11.86 17.65
CA SER A 265 14.28 -11.76 19.11
C SER A 265 15.50 -10.97 19.57
N THR A 266 16.70 -11.34 19.11
CA THR A 266 17.95 -10.65 19.48
C THR A 266 17.91 -9.17 19.11
N LYS A 267 17.31 -8.83 17.98
CA LYS A 267 17.15 -7.41 17.57
C LYS A 267 16.34 -6.63 18.60
N ILE A 268 15.21 -7.17 19.07
CA ILE A 268 14.33 -6.49 20.03
C ILE A 268 15.00 -6.44 21.42
N ASP A 269 15.63 -7.53 21.87
CA ASP A 269 16.35 -7.59 23.14
C ASP A 269 17.47 -6.54 23.21
N ASN A 270 18.26 -6.42 22.13
CA ASN A 270 19.33 -5.42 22.06
C ASN A 270 18.78 -3.99 22.08
N LEU A 271 17.65 -3.77 21.39
CA LEU A 271 16.98 -2.48 21.39
C LEU A 271 16.48 -2.11 22.79
N ARG A 272 15.82 -3.04 23.48
CA ARG A 272 15.30 -2.85 24.84
C ARG A 272 16.45 -2.59 25.82
N LYS A 273 17.51 -3.39 25.78
CA LYS A 273 18.70 -3.16 26.63
C LYS A 273 19.28 -1.77 26.45
N LYS A 274 19.36 -1.28 25.19
CA LYS A 274 19.84 0.07 24.91
C LYS A 274 18.91 1.13 25.52
N LEU A 275 17.58 0.98 25.35
CA LEU A 275 16.61 1.91 25.89
C LEU A 275 16.52 1.90 27.41
N ASP A 276 16.74 0.75 28.04
CA ASP A 276 16.76 0.62 29.52
C ASP A 276 18.04 1.21 30.13
N ALA A 277 19.15 1.17 29.41
CA ALA A 277 20.42 1.74 29.85
C ALA A 277 20.52 3.26 29.68
N THR A 278 19.67 3.87 28.86
CA THR A 278 19.71 5.33 28.59
C THR A 278 18.92 6.05 29.69
N PRO A 279 19.56 6.93 30.49
CA PRO A 279 18.84 7.76 31.44
C PRO A 279 17.86 8.66 30.72
N SER A 280 16.59 8.62 31.09
CA SER A 280 15.57 9.53 30.55
C SER A 280 14.95 10.30 31.72
N GLN A 281 14.80 11.60 31.59
CA GLN A 281 14.04 12.39 32.54
C GLN A 281 12.54 12.12 32.41
N PRO A 282 11.77 12.08 33.52
CA PRO A 282 10.32 11.97 33.44
C PRO A 282 9.76 13.17 32.67
N THR A 283 9.27 12.91 31.46
CA THR A 283 8.52 13.87 30.69
C THR A 283 7.12 14.06 31.29
N LEU A 284 6.45 15.14 30.92
CA LEU A 284 5.09 15.53 31.34
C LEU A 284 4.19 14.34 31.68
N SER A 285 3.45 14.45 32.78
CA SER A 285 2.43 13.45 33.16
C SER A 285 1.36 13.34 32.09
N ASP A 286 0.99 12.11 31.76
CA ASP A 286 -0.11 11.85 30.84
C ASP A 286 -1.43 12.51 31.36
N PRO A 287 -2.31 13.03 30.50
CA PRO A 287 -3.58 13.60 30.91
C PRO A 287 -4.44 12.54 31.61
N SER A 288 -5.10 12.91 32.73
CA SER A 288 -6.00 12.03 33.45
C SER A 288 -7.38 11.99 32.78
N PHE A 289 -8.00 10.80 32.78
CA PHE A 289 -9.34 10.57 32.24
C PHE A 289 -10.43 11.22 33.12
N SER A 290 -11.41 11.86 32.49
CA SER A 290 -12.53 12.52 33.21
C SER A 290 -13.92 12.17 32.65
N GLY A 291 -14.03 11.13 31.82
CA GLY A 291 -15.29 10.72 31.19
C GLY A 291 -15.97 9.52 31.82
N THR A 292 -16.89 8.90 31.11
CA THR A 292 -17.51 7.61 31.49
C THR A 292 -16.56 6.44 31.23
N PRO A 293 -16.13 5.69 32.26
CA PRO A 293 -15.14 4.61 32.07
C PRO A 293 -15.73 3.39 31.35
N LEU A 294 -14.87 2.66 30.65
CA LEU A 294 -15.17 1.33 30.09
C LEU A 294 -14.73 0.28 31.10
N SER A 295 -15.66 -0.20 31.94
CA SER A 295 -15.33 -1.18 32.99
C SER A 295 -15.53 -2.63 32.59
N SER A 296 -16.37 -2.91 31.59
CA SER A 296 -16.65 -4.23 31.05
C SER A 296 -17.05 -4.15 29.59
N PHE A 297 -16.83 -5.25 28.87
CA PHE A 297 -17.36 -5.41 27.50
C PHE A 297 -18.78 -5.98 27.56
N THR A 298 -19.64 -5.53 26.63
CA THR A 298 -20.99 -6.06 26.50
C THR A 298 -20.98 -7.35 25.65
N PRO A 299 -21.76 -8.39 26.06
CA PRO A 299 -21.94 -9.57 25.22
C PRO A 299 -22.54 -9.22 23.85
N VAL A 300 -22.16 -10.00 22.84
CA VAL A 300 -22.63 -9.83 21.46
C VAL A 300 -23.60 -10.92 21.03
N SER A 301 -24.57 -10.57 20.19
CA SER A 301 -25.50 -11.51 19.60
C SER A 301 -24.90 -12.27 18.41
N GLN A 302 -25.45 -13.43 18.07
CA GLN A 302 -25.06 -14.18 16.89
C GLN A 302 -25.20 -13.35 15.60
N GLN A 303 -26.20 -12.48 15.52
CA GLN A 303 -26.41 -11.60 14.35
C GLN A 303 -25.30 -10.56 14.21
N GLU A 304 -24.81 -10.00 15.30
CA GLU A 304 -23.68 -9.07 15.30
C GLU A 304 -22.37 -9.77 14.91
N VAL A 305 -22.15 -10.97 15.45
CA VAL A 305 -20.97 -11.78 15.09
C VAL A 305 -21.00 -12.14 13.61
N ASP A 306 -22.14 -12.58 13.06
CA ASP A 306 -22.30 -12.87 11.63
C ASP A 306 -22.03 -11.65 10.75
N LYS A 307 -22.56 -10.47 11.15
CA LYS A 307 -22.31 -9.21 10.45
C LYS A 307 -20.81 -8.85 10.43
N ILE A 308 -20.11 -9.05 11.54
CA ILE A 308 -18.67 -8.82 11.62
C ILE A 308 -17.94 -9.80 10.72
N ILE A 309 -18.25 -11.10 10.76
CA ILE A 309 -17.63 -12.14 9.91
C ILE A 309 -17.80 -11.81 8.43
N LYS A 310 -19.00 -11.40 8.00
CA LYS A 310 -19.26 -11.00 6.61
C LYS A 310 -18.45 -9.77 6.16
N SER A 311 -18.07 -8.91 7.10
CA SER A 311 -17.19 -7.75 6.84
C SER A 311 -15.71 -8.11 6.74
N MET A 312 -15.31 -9.29 7.25
CA MET A 312 -13.94 -9.77 7.27
C MET A 312 -13.62 -10.61 6.03
N SER A 313 -12.39 -10.55 5.54
CA SER A 313 -11.96 -11.47 4.50
C SER A 313 -11.47 -12.77 5.13
N LEU A 314 -12.18 -13.88 4.91
CA LEU A 314 -11.74 -15.23 5.31
C LEU A 314 -10.48 -15.60 4.52
N LYS A 315 -9.35 -15.72 5.22
CA LYS A 315 -8.08 -16.21 4.66
C LYS A 315 -7.64 -17.41 5.47
N THR A 316 -7.23 -18.47 4.81
CA THR A 316 -6.66 -19.64 5.47
C THR A 316 -5.38 -19.28 6.21
N CYS A 317 -5.32 -19.61 7.49
CA CYS A 317 -4.16 -19.54 8.35
C CYS A 317 -3.84 -20.96 8.82
N GLU A 318 -2.57 -21.27 9.01
CA GLU A 318 -2.13 -22.58 9.51
C GLU A 318 -2.53 -22.82 10.98
N LEU A 319 -2.88 -21.76 11.71
CA LEU A 319 -3.41 -21.82 13.08
C LEU A 319 -4.93 -22.08 13.12
N ASP A 320 -5.62 -22.07 11.99
CA ASP A 320 -7.05 -22.36 11.95
C ASP A 320 -7.26 -23.88 11.88
N PRO A 321 -8.24 -24.44 12.63
CA PRO A 321 -8.48 -25.88 12.65
C PRO A 321 -8.98 -26.42 11.31
N ILE A 322 -9.66 -25.58 10.51
CA ILE A 322 -10.21 -25.94 9.20
C ILE A 322 -9.91 -24.83 8.16
N PRO A 323 -9.75 -25.17 6.88
CA PRO A 323 -9.56 -24.21 5.82
C PRO A 323 -10.71 -23.21 5.66
N ALA A 324 -10.41 -21.97 5.25
CA ALA A 324 -11.39 -20.90 5.09
C ALA A 324 -12.61 -21.27 4.19
N SER A 325 -12.41 -22.11 3.16
CA SER A 325 -13.50 -22.56 2.29
C SER A 325 -14.51 -23.45 3.04
N LEU A 326 -14.01 -24.38 3.85
CA LEU A 326 -14.86 -25.25 4.67
C LEU A 326 -15.51 -24.47 5.81
N TYR A 327 -14.77 -23.50 6.37
CA TYR A 327 -15.27 -22.60 7.41
C TYR A 327 -16.50 -21.82 6.93
N SER A 328 -16.44 -21.25 5.72
CA SER A 328 -17.54 -20.49 5.11
C SER A 328 -18.78 -21.36 4.92
N ASP A 329 -18.61 -22.61 4.49
CA ASP A 329 -19.72 -23.53 4.23
C ASP A 329 -20.43 -24.00 5.52
N CYS A 330 -19.66 -24.17 6.62
CA CYS A 330 -20.15 -24.66 7.91
C CYS A 330 -20.55 -23.53 8.89
N LEU A 331 -20.33 -22.27 8.53
CA LEU A 331 -20.51 -21.12 9.42
C LEU A 331 -21.86 -21.07 10.14
N PRO A 332 -23.03 -21.32 9.49
CA PRO A 332 -24.32 -21.28 10.18
C PRO A 332 -24.40 -22.23 11.39
N HIS A 333 -23.73 -23.39 11.31
CA HIS A 333 -23.71 -24.41 12.38
C HIS A 333 -22.68 -24.12 13.46
N LEU A 334 -21.60 -23.41 13.09
CA LEU A 334 -20.50 -23.05 14.03
C LEU A 334 -20.77 -21.74 14.77
N LEU A 335 -21.65 -20.86 14.25
CA LEU A 335 -21.88 -19.51 14.75
C LEU A 335 -22.31 -19.46 16.24
N PRO A 336 -23.20 -20.36 16.75
CA PRO A 336 -23.54 -20.37 18.16
C PRO A 336 -22.28 -20.57 19.06
N PHE A 337 -21.49 -21.59 18.77
CA PHE A 337 -20.27 -21.92 19.55
C PHE A 337 -19.21 -20.81 19.48
N ILE A 338 -19.06 -20.18 18.32
CA ILE A 338 -18.17 -19.03 18.15
C ILE A 338 -18.64 -17.85 19.00
N THR A 339 -19.96 -17.62 19.05
CA THR A 339 -20.55 -16.52 19.84
C THR A 339 -20.33 -16.80 21.34
N ASP A 340 -20.49 -18.03 21.79
CA ASP A 340 -20.27 -18.42 23.18
C ASP A 340 -18.79 -18.25 23.59
N ILE A 341 -17.84 -18.69 22.77
CA ILE A 341 -16.40 -18.47 23.01
C ILE A 341 -16.10 -16.97 23.17
N ILE A 342 -16.63 -16.13 22.30
CA ILE A 342 -16.44 -14.68 22.35
C ILE A 342 -17.03 -14.12 23.64
N ASN A 343 -18.29 -14.43 23.96
CA ASN A 343 -18.98 -13.89 25.12
C ASN A 343 -18.37 -14.33 26.45
N ILE A 344 -17.93 -15.59 26.56
CA ILE A 344 -17.16 -16.06 27.72
C ILE A 344 -15.89 -15.23 27.90
N SER A 345 -15.12 -15.02 26.81
CA SER A 345 -13.90 -14.18 26.86
C SER A 345 -14.20 -12.75 27.32
N LEU A 346 -15.28 -12.14 26.83
CA LEU A 346 -15.67 -10.77 27.21
C LEU A 346 -16.12 -10.69 28.68
N GLN A 347 -16.87 -11.68 29.15
CA GLN A 347 -17.40 -11.74 30.52
C GLN A 347 -16.31 -12.02 31.56
N THR A 348 -15.44 -12.98 31.26
CA THR A 348 -14.36 -13.38 32.19
C THR A 348 -13.17 -12.39 32.16
N GLY A 349 -13.11 -11.53 31.17
CA GLY A 349 -11.95 -10.64 30.96
C GLY A 349 -10.67 -11.41 30.60
N THR A 350 -10.78 -12.59 29.99
CA THR A 350 -9.63 -13.43 29.62
C THR A 350 -9.63 -13.79 28.14
N VAL A 351 -8.45 -13.81 27.54
CA VAL A 351 -8.24 -14.26 26.16
C VAL A 351 -7.82 -15.73 26.16
N PRO A 352 -8.49 -16.62 25.42
CA PRO A 352 -8.09 -18.03 25.33
C PRO A 352 -6.63 -18.20 24.89
N ASP A 353 -5.87 -19.08 25.54
CA ASP A 353 -4.44 -19.24 25.30
C ASP A 353 -4.11 -19.67 23.87
N ILE A 354 -5.00 -20.45 23.26
CA ILE A 354 -4.85 -20.85 21.85
C ILE A 354 -4.86 -19.67 20.88
N PHE A 355 -5.40 -18.50 21.28
CA PHE A 355 -5.43 -17.28 20.47
C PHE A 355 -4.19 -16.39 20.71
N LYS A 356 -3.34 -16.72 21.66
CA LYS A 356 -2.13 -15.97 22.01
C LYS A 356 -0.92 -16.36 21.17
N THR A 357 -1.02 -17.41 20.36
CA THR A 357 0.06 -17.88 19.49
C THR A 357 0.01 -17.19 18.13
N ALA A 358 1.16 -16.75 17.60
CA ALA A 358 1.31 -16.15 16.28
C ALA A 358 2.29 -16.94 15.41
N LEU A 359 1.99 -17.10 14.11
CA LEU A 359 2.93 -17.59 13.11
C LEU A 359 3.51 -16.42 12.34
N VAL A 360 4.82 -16.19 12.47
CA VAL A 360 5.55 -15.12 11.81
C VAL A 360 6.08 -15.58 10.46
N ARG A 361 5.78 -14.83 9.40
CA ARG A 361 6.38 -15.03 8.08
C ARG A 361 7.35 -13.90 7.78
N PRO A 362 8.64 -14.19 7.49
CA PRO A 362 9.60 -13.19 7.07
C PRO A 362 9.17 -12.63 5.70
N LEU A 363 9.05 -11.32 5.58
CA LEU A 363 8.70 -10.65 4.33
C LEU A 363 9.79 -9.65 3.96
N LEU A 364 10.37 -9.79 2.77
CA LEU A 364 11.35 -8.84 2.25
C LEU A 364 10.71 -7.46 2.09
N LYS A 365 11.33 -6.41 2.65
CA LYS A 365 10.78 -5.04 2.70
C LYS A 365 10.56 -4.44 1.31
N LYS A 366 11.51 -4.67 0.37
CA LYS A 366 11.43 -4.26 -1.04
C LYS A 366 12.05 -5.35 -1.91
N HIS A 367 11.54 -5.56 -3.12
CA HIS A 367 12.00 -6.62 -4.04
C HIS A 367 13.44 -6.46 -4.54
N ASN A 368 13.99 -5.25 -4.49
CA ASN A 368 15.35 -4.94 -4.94
C ASN A 368 16.41 -4.99 -3.81
N LEU A 369 16.02 -5.36 -2.59
CA LEU A 369 16.97 -5.52 -1.48
C LEU A 369 17.60 -6.91 -1.53
N ASP A 370 18.84 -7.00 -1.02
CA ASP A 370 19.56 -8.27 -0.92
C ASP A 370 18.81 -9.22 0.03
N PRO A 371 18.35 -10.39 -0.44
CA PRO A 371 17.67 -11.38 0.40
C PRO A 371 18.61 -12.09 1.38
N ASN A 372 19.94 -12.01 1.24
CA ASN A 372 20.87 -12.62 2.17
C ASN A 372 21.10 -11.78 3.44
N ASP A 373 20.75 -10.50 3.43
CA ASP A 373 20.75 -9.65 4.63
C ASP A 373 19.41 -9.75 5.37
N LEU A 374 19.41 -10.37 6.56
CA LEU A 374 18.22 -10.56 7.39
C LEU A 374 17.59 -9.24 7.84
N LYS A 375 18.36 -8.12 7.90
CA LYS A 375 17.85 -6.78 8.22
C LYS A 375 16.83 -6.27 7.19
N ASN A 376 16.87 -6.80 5.99
CA ASN A 376 15.96 -6.47 4.90
C ASN A 376 14.58 -7.13 5.04
N PHE A 377 14.38 -8.01 6.02
CA PHE A 377 13.09 -8.64 6.29
C PHE A 377 12.37 -7.96 7.45
N ARG A 378 11.04 -8.09 7.43
CA ARG A 378 10.15 -7.71 8.52
C ARG A 378 9.33 -8.92 8.95
N PRO A 379 9.06 -9.10 10.26
CA PRO A 379 8.16 -10.13 10.76
C PRO A 379 6.71 -9.73 10.46
N VAL A 380 5.95 -10.61 9.81
CA VAL A 380 4.50 -10.43 9.62
C VAL A 380 3.80 -11.55 10.37
N SER A 381 3.08 -11.21 11.43
CA SER A 381 2.37 -12.16 12.27
C SER A 381 1.04 -12.58 11.64
N ASN A 382 0.83 -13.87 11.48
CA ASN A 382 -0.46 -14.47 11.17
C ASN A 382 -1.09 -14.97 12.46
N LEU A 383 -2.32 -14.55 12.72
CA LEU A 383 -3.17 -14.98 13.84
C LEU A 383 -4.34 -15.79 13.30
N SER A 384 -4.90 -16.68 14.12
CA SER A 384 -6.09 -17.44 13.77
C SER A 384 -7.29 -16.53 13.45
N PHE A 385 -8.22 -17.05 12.67
CA PHE A 385 -9.44 -16.32 12.30
C PHE A 385 -10.25 -15.91 13.54
N LEU A 386 -10.43 -16.83 14.50
CA LEU A 386 -11.18 -16.55 15.73
C LEU A 386 -10.50 -15.51 16.61
N SER A 387 -9.17 -15.54 16.73
CA SER A 387 -8.42 -14.47 17.43
C SER A 387 -8.72 -13.11 16.83
N LYS A 388 -8.65 -12.97 15.49
CA LYS A 388 -8.97 -11.71 14.79
C LYS A 388 -10.44 -11.29 14.93
N LEU A 389 -11.35 -12.24 14.97
CA LEU A 389 -12.77 -12.00 15.17
C LEU A 389 -13.04 -11.46 16.58
N LEU A 390 -12.49 -12.08 17.61
CA LEU A 390 -12.56 -11.60 19.00
C LEU A 390 -11.97 -10.18 19.12
N GLU A 391 -10.78 -9.96 18.57
CA GLU A 391 -10.18 -8.62 18.53
C GLU A 391 -11.08 -7.59 17.81
N LYS A 392 -11.80 -8.00 16.76
CA LYS A 392 -12.69 -7.10 16.01
C LYS A 392 -13.93 -6.70 16.81
N VAL A 393 -14.48 -7.64 17.61
CA VAL A 393 -15.58 -7.36 18.53
C VAL A 393 -15.13 -6.35 19.60
N VAL A 394 -13.99 -6.59 20.23
CA VAL A 394 -13.41 -5.67 21.23
C VAL A 394 -13.10 -4.31 20.60
N LEU A 395 -12.49 -4.26 19.42
CA LEU A 395 -12.19 -3.02 18.71
C LEU A 395 -13.44 -2.19 18.43
N THR A 396 -14.56 -2.83 18.13
CA THR A 396 -15.83 -2.11 17.88
C THR A 396 -16.28 -1.37 19.13
N GLN A 397 -16.25 -2.02 20.29
CA GLN A 397 -16.64 -1.43 21.57
C GLN A 397 -15.62 -0.38 22.08
N LEU A 398 -14.32 -0.67 21.90
CA LEU A 398 -13.25 0.29 22.19
C LEU A 398 -13.39 1.58 21.38
N ASN A 399 -13.62 1.48 20.07
CA ASN A 399 -13.79 2.65 19.22
C ASN A 399 -15.05 3.46 19.60
N LEU A 400 -16.11 2.81 20.04
CA LEU A 400 -17.30 3.50 20.55
C LEU A 400 -16.95 4.31 21.80
N HIS A 401 -16.27 3.70 22.77
CA HIS A 401 -15.80 4.37 23.99
C HIS A 401 -14.89 5.57 23.66
N LEU A 402 -13.90 5.38 22.81
CA LEU A 402 -12.96 6.44 22.42
C LEU A 402 -13.66 7.60 21.71
N SER A 403 -14.64 7.32 20.85
CA SER A 403 -15.38 8.37 20.12
C SER A 403 -16.40 9.11 20.99
N THR A 404 -17.07 8.39 21.91
CA THR A 404 -18.08 9.00 22.81
C THR A 404 -17.43 9.97 23.80
N ASN A 405 -16.21 9.69 24.25
CA ASN A 405 -15.46 10.53 25.19
C ASN A 405 -14.45 11.48 24.52
N ASP A 406 -14.44 11.60 23.18
CA ASP A 406 -13.50 12.44 22.39
C ASP A 406 -12.00 12.22 22.74
N LEU A 407 -11.62 10.96 22.95
CA LEU A 407 -10.26 10.58 23.39
C LEU A 407 -9.26 10.43 22.25
N LEU A 408 -9.70 10.49 21.00
CA LEU A 408 -8.84 10.31 19.85
C LEU A 408 -8.07 11.59 19.53
N GLN A 409 -6.73 11.44 19.37
CA GLN A 409 -5.87 12.57 19.02
C GLN A 409 -6.32 13.23 17.70
N PRO A 410 -6.63 14.54 17.66
CA PRO A 410 -7.18 15.20 16.46
C PRO A 410 -6.33 15.09 15.22
N PHE A 411 -5.00 15.10 15.36
CA PHE A 411 -4.04 15.05 14.26
C PHE A 411 -3.47 13.64 13.99
N GLN A 412 -4.07 12.59 14.55
CA GLN A 412 -3.79 11.21 14.14
C GLN A 412 -4.79 10.78 13.07
N SER A 413 -4.28 10.44 11.88
CA SER A 413 -5.11 10.06 10.73
C SER A 413 -5.16 8.58 10.41
N ALA A 414 -4.23 7.78 10.93
CA ALA A 414 -4.24 6.35 10.68
C ALA A 414 -5.35 5.64 11.45
N TYR A 415 -5.91 4.59 10.83
CA TYR A 415 -6.90 3.69 11.43
C TYR A 415 -8.21 4.36 11.91
N ARG A 416 -8.51 5.53 11.38
CA ARG A 416 -9.72 6.32 11.71
C ARG A 416 -10.67 6.44 10.54
N GLN A 417 -11.97 6.40 10.82
CA GLN A 417 -13.01 6.62 9.82
C GLN A 417 -12.92 8.04 9.25
N HIS A 418 -13.17 8.20 7.96
CA HIS A 418 -13.10 9.46 7.20
C HIS A 418 -11.68 10.06 7.05
N HIS A 419 -10.65 9.48 7.66
CA HIS A 419 -9.26 9.90 7.53
C HIS A 419 -8.54 9.08 6.45
N SER A 420 -7.50 9.66 5.85
CA SER A 420 -6.68 9.00 4.83
C SER A 420 -5.31 9.67 4.72
N THR A 421 -4.36 9.04 4.03
CA THR A 421 -3.08 9.67 3.67
C THR A 421 -3.29 10.96 2.91
N GLU A 422 -4.30 11.03 2.03
CA GLU A 422 -4.63 12.23 1.26
C GLU A 422 -5.12 13.38 2.13
N THR A 423 -6.00 13.11 3.11
CA THR A 423 -6.49 14.16 4.02
C THR A 423 -5.38 14.69 4.92
N ALA A 424 -4.49 13.82 5.41
CA ALA A 424 -3.34 14.20 6.22
C ALA A 424 -2.36 15.09 5.42
N LEU A 425 -1.97 14.64 4.22
CA LEU A 425 -1.07 15.41 3.35
C LEU A 425 -1.69 16.72 2.88
N LEU A 426 -3.01 16.75 2.64
CA LEU A 426 -3.71 17.97 2.22
C LEU A 426 -3.69 19.04 3.33
N HIS A 427 -3.82 18.62 4.60
CA HIS A 427 -3.68 19.50 5.75
C HIS A 427 -2.26 20.11 5.83
N ILE A 428 -1.23 19.27 5.82
CA ILE A 428 0.16 19.71 5.89
C ILE A 428 0.51 20.62 4.69
N LEU A 429 0.13 20.21 3.48
CA LEU A 429 0.40 20.99 2.28
C LEU A 429 -0.33 22.34 2.29
N ASN A 430 -1.55 22.38 2.84
CA ASN A 430 -2.29 23.63 3.03
C ASN A 430 -1.48 24.62 3.87
N ASP A 431 -0.93 24.17 5.02
CA ASP A 431 -0.17 25.02 5.93
C ASP A 431 1.16 25.49 5.30
N LEU A 432 1.89 24.56 4.66
CA LEU A 432 3.15 24.88 3.96
C LEU A 432 2.93 25.89 2.81
N LEU A 433 1.84 25.76 2.05
CA LEU A 433 1.50 26.68 0.96
C LEU A 433 1.11 28.05 1.47
N LEU A 434 0.30 28.14 2.53
CA LEU A 434 -0.09 29.42 3.15
C LEU A 434 1.09 30.14 3.80
N SER A 435 1.99 29.40 4.45
CA SER A 435 3.24 29.91 4.98
C SER A 435 4.11 30.52 3.87
N THR A 436 4.31 29.76 2.79
CA THR A 436 5.06 30.21 1.61
C THR A 436 4.42 31.42 0.92
N ASP A 437 3.07 31.44 0.83
CA ASP A 437 2.30 32.58 0.28
C ASP A 437 2.49 33.84 1.14
N SER A 438 2.58 33.67 2.46
CA SER A 438 2.85 34.77 3.39
C SER A 438 4.28 35.32 3.29
N GLY A 439 5.15 34.59 2.63
CA GLY A 439 6.53 34.96 2.43
C GLY A 439 7.49 34.34 3.46
N ASN A 440 7.07 33.36 4.22
CA ASN A 440 7.91 32.61 5.14
C ASN A 440 8.62 31.46 4.44
N ILE A 441 9.55 30.86 5.14
CA ILE A 441 10.09 29.51 4.88
C ILE A 441 9.55 28.57 5.95
N SER A 442 9.32 27.31 5.60
CA SER A 442 8.90 26.30 6.55
C SER A 442 9.94 25.19 6.62
N LEU A 443 10.17 24.63 7.81
CA LEU A 443 10.93 23.42 8.01
C LEU A 443 9.96 22.25 8.20
N LEU A 444 10.02 21.26 7.32
CA LEU A 444 9.27 20.00 7.44
C LEU A 444 10.24 18.91 7.89
N THR A 445 9.95 18.28 9.03
CA THR A 445 10.73 17.17 9.60
C THR A 445 9.87 15.92 9.66
N LEU A 446 10.37 14.81 9.11
CA LEU A 446 9.75 13.51 9.10
C LEU A 446 10.52 12.56 10.01
N LEU A 447 9.85 12.01 11.03
CA LEU A 447 10.47 11.11 12.00
C LEU A 447 10.06 9.66 11.69
N ASP A 448 11.03 8.73 11.69
CA ASP A 448 10.82 7.29 11.53
C ASP A 448 11.14 6.57 12.84
N LEU A 449 10.39 5.52 13.15
CA LEU A 449 10.59 4.69 14.33
C LEU A 449 11.22 3.34 13.98
N SER A 450 12.11 2.85 14.86
CA SER A 450 12.71 1.53 14.75
C SER A 450 11.84 0.49 15.42
N SER A 451 11.22 -0.45 14.65
CA SER A 451 10.44 -1.58 15.19
C SER A 451 9.29 -1.17 16.12
N ALA A 452 8.58 -0.11 15.76
CA ALA A 452 7.57 0.57 16.59
C ALA A 452 6.54 -0.36 17.26
N PHE A 453 6.00 -1.33 16.53
CA PHE A 453 5.03 -2.29 17.07
C PHE A 453 5.65 -3.35 17.97
N ASP A 454 6.91 -3.69 17.75
CA ASP A 454 7.59 -4.80 18.44
C ASP A 454 8.17 -4.37 19.79
N THR A 455 8.25 -3.06 20.07
CA THR A 455 8.87 -2.50 21.29
C THR A 455 7.89 -1.91 22.31
N ILE A 456 6.59 -1.89 22.02
CA ILE A 456 5.56 -1.39 22.96
C ILE A 456 5.70 -2.07 24.31
N ASP A 457 5.86 -1.28 25.36
CA ASP A 457 5.90 -1.78 26.74
C ASP A 457 4.49 -2.04 27.25
N HIS A 458 4.25 -3.27 27.73
CA HIS A 458 2.93 -3.69 28.18
C HIS A 458 2.48 -2.94 29.43
N SER A 459 3.37 -2.67 30.37
CA SER A 459 3.07 -1.97 31.63
C SER A 459 2.70 -0.51 31.37
N ILE A 460 3.46 0.19 30.52
CA ILE A 460 3.17 1.58 30.12
C ILE A 460 1.83 1.63 29.37
N LEU A 461 1.58 0.68 28.43
CA LEU A 461 0.32 0.63 27.68
C LEU A 461 -0.87 0.42 28.62
N LEU A 462 -0.82 -0.56 29.53
CA LEU A 462 -1.91 -0.85 30.46
C LEU A 462 -2.18 0.30 31.41
N ASN A 463 -1.11 0.93 31.97
CA ASN A 463 -1.25 2.13 32.79
C ASN A 463 -1.94 3.27 32.01
N ARG A 464 -1.59 3.46 30.73
CA ARG A 464 -2.18 4.51 29.87
C ARG A 464 -3.63 4.16 29.52
N LEU A 465 -3.95 2.91 29.22
CA LEU A 465 -5.32 2.46 28.98
C LEU A 465 -6.20 2.75 30.22
N GLN A 466 -5.67 2.52 31.42
CA GLN A 466 -6.39 2.79 32.66
C GLN A 466 -6.54 4.28 32.95
N ASN A 467 -5.44 5.02 33.02
CA ASN A 467 -5.41 6.37 33.57
C ASN A 467 -5.77 7.46 32.54
N THR A 468 -5.37 7.27 31.27
CA THR A 468 -5.62 8.24 30.21
C THR A 468 -6.90 7.95 29.42
N PHE A 469 -7.21 6.66 29.23
CA PHE A 469 -8.37 6.25 28.42
C PHE A 469 -9.53 5.70 29.24
N GLY A 470 -9.43 5.61 30.58
CA GLY A 470 -10.53 5.24 31.45
C GLY A 470 -11.02 3.81 31.27
N ILE A 471 -10.11 2.87 30.96
CA ILE A 471 -10.44 1.45 30.83
C ILE A 471 -10.15 0.77 32.17
N HIS A 472 -11.16 0.16 32.79
CA HIS A 472 -11.07 -0.42 34.12
C HIS A 472 -11.66 -1.85 34.18
N GLY A 473 -11.69 -2.48 35.36
CA GLY A 473 -12.41 -3.72 35.64
C GLY A 473 -12.08 -4.85 34.68
N SER A 474 -13.10 -5.62 34.28
CA SER A 474 -12.92 -6.77 33.38
C SER A 474 -12.45 -6.39 31.99
N ALA A 475 -12.71 -5.18 31.52
CA ALA A 475 -12.17 -4.68 30.24
C ALA A 475 -10.65 -4.50 30.32
N LEU A 476 -10.10 -3.95 31.42
CA LEU A 476 -8.65 -3.85 31.61
C LEU A 476 -8.00 -5.24 31.80
N SER A 477 -8.66 -6.12 32.54
CA SER A 477 -8.21 -7.52 32.71
C SER A 477 -8.12 -8.24 31.37
N TRP A 478 -9.07 -7.99 30.45
CA TRP A 478 -9.03 -8.54 29.11
C TRP A 478 -7.80 -8.05 28.31
N PHE A 479 -7.49 -6.75 28.35
CA PHE A 479 -6.28 -6.22 27.70
C PHE A 479 -4.99 -6.75 28.34
N THR A 480 -4.98 -6.94 29.66
CA THR A 480 -3.85 -7.58 30.35
C THR A 480 -3.66 -9.01 29.84
N SER A 481 -4.73 -9.82 29.83
CA SER A 481 -4.70 -11.17 29.28
C SER A 481 -4.33 -11.23 27.80
N TYR A 482 -4.76 -10.23 27.01
CA TYR A 482 -4.44 -10.14 25.58
C TYR A 482 -2.94 -9.91 25.34
N LEU A 483 -2.26 -9.16 26.20
CA LEU A 483 -0.85 -8.79 26.05
C LEU A 483 0.11 -9.82 26.66
N THR A 484 -0.30 -10.52 27.74
CA THR A 484 0.55 -11.46 28.48
C THR A 484 0.53 -12.87 27.89
N ASP A 485 1.61 -13.62 28.17
CA ASP A 485 1.78 -15.04 27.82
C ASP A 485 1.60 -15.32 26.31
N ARG A 486 2.12 -14.42 25.49
CA ARG A 486 2.09 -14.57 24.04
C ARG A 486 3.34 -15.27 23.52
N PHE A 487 3.12 -16.12 22.51
CA PHE A 487 4.19 -16.86 21.83
C PHE A 487 4.17 -16.61 20.33
N GLN A 488 5.36 -16.65 19.75
CA GLN A 488 5.51 -16.60 18.29
C GLN A 488 6.45 -17.69 17.81
N SER A 489 6.16 -18.23 16.62
CA SER A 489 7.04 -19.14 15.88
C SER A 489 7.22 -18.63 14.47
N VAL A 490 8.41 -18.79 13.90
CA VAL A 490 8.67 -18.40 12.52
C VAL A 490 8.39 -19.57 11.58
N LEU A 491 7.61 -19.31 10.53
CA LEU A 491 7.26 -20.30 9.50
C LEU A 491 7.88 -19.89 8.16
N VAL A 492 8.76 -20.75 7.62
CA VAL A 492 9.35 -20.60 6.29
C VAL A 492 9.07 -21.87 5.49
N LYS A 493 8.36 -21.72 4.37
CA LYS A 493 7.85 -22.87 3.60
C LYS A 493 7.01 -23.81 4.49
N ASN A 494 7.51 -25.01 4.78
CA ASN A 494 6.85 -26.03 5.62
C ASN A 494 7.59 -26.30 6.95
N HIS A 495 8.61 -25.50 7.28
CA HIS A 495 9.42 -25.64 8.48
C HIS A 495 9.11 -24.52 9.47
N GLN A 496 8.98 -24.86 10.74
CA GLN A 496 8.62 -23.95 11.83
C GLN A 496 9.70 -23.95 12.91
N SER A 497 10.00 -22.79 13.48
CA SER A 497 10.87 -22.65 14.64
C SER A 497 10.18 -23.07 15.95
N ASN A 498 10.94 -23.27 16.99
CA ASN A 498 10.39 -23.36 18.33
C ASN A 498 9.64 -22.08 18.72
N PRO A 499 8.58 -22.18 19.57
CA PRO A 499 7.88 -21.02 20.10
C PRO A 499 8.81 -20.16 20.98
N VAL A 500 8.74 -18.84 20.82
CA VAL A 500 9.47 -17.86 21.63
C VAL A 500 8.43 -16.99 22.33
N HIS A 501 8.62 -16.80 23.64
CA HIS A 501 7.77 -15.92 24.45
C HIS A 501 8.01 -14.44 24.11
N LEU A 502 6.95 -13.63 24.07
CA LEU A 502 6.99 -12.19 23.81
C LEU A 502 6.75 -11.43 25.12
N SER A 503 7.78 -10.72 25.59
CA SER A 503 7.72 -9.87 26.79
C SER A 503 7.26 -8.44 26.50
N CYS A 504 7.22 -8.02 25.24
CA CYS A 504 6.81 -6.69 24.81
C CYS A 504 6.25 -6.74 23.37
N GLY A 505 5.71 -5.64 22.93
CA GLY A 505 5.18 -5.49 21.57
C GLY A 505 3.75 -5.98 21.40
N VAL A 506 3.18 -5.64 20.25
CA VAL A 506 1.89 -6.13 19.77
C VAL A 506 2.06 -6.79 18.40
N PRO A 507 1.36 -7.90 18.08
CA PRO A 507 1.60 -8.64 16.85
C PRO A 507 1.35 -7.79 15.60
N GLN A 508 2.35 -7.68 14.73
CA GLN A 508 2.21 -7.03 13.43
C GLN A 508 1.28 -7.83 12.50
N GLY A 509 0.00 -7.54 12.53
CA GLY A 509 -1.04 -8.27 11.80
C GLY A 509 -2.27 -8.59 12.64
N SER A 510 -2.26 -8.21 13.92
CA SER A 510 -3.45 -8.18 14.78
C SER A 510 -4.42 -7.07 14.36
N VAL A 511 -5.65 -7.17 14.81
CA VAL A 511 -6.70 -6.16 14.56
C VAL A 511 -6.61 -5.01 15.55
N LEU A 512 -6.21 -5.28 16.79
CA LEU A 512 -6.06 -4.29 17.86
C LEU A 512 -4.73 -3.55 17.83
N GLY A 513 -3.64 -4.20 17.40
CA GLY A 513 -2.29 -3.63 17.42
C GLY A 513 -2.20 -2.20 16.87
N PRO A 514 -2.78 -1.89 15.70
CA PRO A 514 -2.77 -0.54 15.15
C PRO A 514 -3.37 0.53 16.08
N VAL A 515 -4.52 0.26 16.69
CA VAL A 515 -5.18 1.21 17.60
C VAL A 515 -4.43 1.30 18.93
N LEU A 516 -3.99 0.18 19.48
CA LEU A 516 -3.18 0.18 20.70
C LEU A 516 -1.88 1.00 20.55
N PHE A 517 -1.23 0.92 19.37
CA PHE A 517 -0.07 1.77 19.07
C PHE A 517 -0.44 3.26 19.04
N THR A 518 -1.56 3.63 18.43
CA THR A 518 -1.98 5.04 18.39
C THR A 518 -2.36 5.57 19.77
N LEU A 519 -2.95 4.74 20.61
CA LEU A 519 -3.22 5.10 22.02
C LEU A 519 -1.91 5.21 22.82
N TYR A 520 -0.96 4.31 22.59
CA TYR A 520 0.36 4.34 23.21
C TYR A 520 1.12 5.63 22.89
N THR A 521 1.07 6.11 21.67
CA THR A 521 1.81 7.31 21.23
C THR A 521 1.00 8.62 21.37
N SER A 522 -0.25 8.57 21.79
CA SER A 522 -1.13 9.73 21.90
C SER A 522 -0.55 10.91 22.68
N PRO A 523 0.12 10.73 23.85
CA PRO A 523 0.66 11.85 24.64
C PRO A 523 1.81 12.60 23.96
N LEU A 524 2.48 12.01 22.95
CA LEU A 524 3.55 12.67 22.20
C LEU A 524 3.12 14.04 21.62
N SER A 525 1.84 14.15 21.27
CA SER A 525 1.27 15.41 20.77
C SER A 525 1.42 16.57 21.76
N HIS A 526 1.38 16.32 23.06
CA HIS A 526 1.55 17.37 24.07
C HIS A 526 3.00 17.86 24.11
N VAL A 527 3.97 16.92 23.97
CA VAL A 527 5.40 17.28 23.91
C VAL A 527 5.66 18.24 22.75
N ILE A 528 5.20 17.90 21.55
CA ILE A 528 5.40 18.73 20.35
C ILE A 528 4.70 20.08 20.46
N ARG A 529 3.47 20.12 21.01
CA ARG A 529 2.71 21.37 21.18
C ARG A 529 3.35 22.35 22.17
N ASN A 530 4.07 21.87 23.18
CA ASN A 530 4.77 22.75 24.12
C ASN A 530 5.82 23.64 23.44
N HIS A 531 6.35 23.18 22.29
CA HIS A 531 7.25 23.98 21.45
C HIS A 531 6.51 24.86 20.42
N ASN A 532 5.16 24.89 20.43
CA ASN A 532 4.33 25.56 19.43
C ASN A 532 4.58 25.08 17.98
N ILE A 533 5.05 23.83 17.81
CA ILE A 533 5.30 23.23 16.51
C ILE A 533 4.05 22.48 16.05
N ASN A 534 3.66 22.68 14.79
CA ASN A 534 2.58 21.94 14.16
C ASN A 534 3.03 20.50 13.85
N HIS A 535 2.10 19.57 14.02
CA HIS A 535 2.41 18.15 13.77
C HIS A 535 1.21 17.40 13.20
N HIS A 536 1.52 16.26 12.58
CA HIS A 536 0.52 15.31 12.11
C HIS A 536 1.06 13.90 12.24
N PHE A 537 0.24 12.97 12.75
CA PHE A 537 0.60 11.57 12.90
C PHE A 537 -0.14 10.71 11.86
N TYR A 538 0.55 9.73 11.32
CA TYR A 538 -0.05 8.67 10.54
C TYR A 538 0.53 7.31 10.94
N ALA A 539 -0.07 6.66 11.92
CA ALA A 539 0.48 5.51 12.65
C ALA A 539 1.82 5.86 13.33
N ASP A 540 2.90 5.22 12.91
CA ASP A 540 4.27 5.46 13.34
C ASP A 540 4.96 6.63 12.64
N ASP A 541 4.47 7.06 11.47
CA ASP A 541 5.00 8.23 10.77
C ASP A 541 4.61 9.52 11.50
N THR A 542 5.58 10.25 12.02
CA THR A 542 5.41 11.55 12.68
C THR A 542 5.94 12.67 11.79
N GLN A 543 5.10 13.67 11.55
CA GLN A 543 5.40 14.83 10.70
C GLN A 543 5.32 16.07 11.57
N MET A 544 6.41 16.85 11.64
CA MET A 544 6.45 18.14 12.33
C MET A 544 6.75 19.23 11.31
N HIS A 545 6.12 20.39 11.45
CA HIS A 545 6.44 21.55 10.62
C HIS A 545 6.27 22.85 11.41
N ASP A 546 7.22 23.73 11.18
CA ASP A 546 7.25 25.09 11.72
C ASP A 546 7.68 26.08 10.63
N ASN A 547 7.45 27.35 10.80
CA ASN A 547 7.76 28.35 9.80
C ASN A 547 8.24 29.66 10.44
N ASP A 548 9.07 30.40 9.70
CA ASP A 548 9.56 31.72 10.10
C ASP A 548 9.97 32.52 8.85
N LYS A 549 10.36 33.79 9.05
CA LYS A 549 10.97 34.59 7.98
C LYS A 549 12.32 34.01 7.57
N PRO A 550 12.76 34.18 6.32
CA PRO A 550 14.09 33.66 5.85
C PRO A 550 15.25 34.08 6.73
N ASP A 551 15.23 35.30 7.26
CA ASP A 551 16.29 35.86 8.12
C ASP A 551 16.41 35.13 9.46
N ASN A 552 15.33 34.43 9.89
CA ASN A 552 15.25 33.71 11.15
C ASN A 552 15.46 32.19 11.00
N VAL A 553 16.06 31.73 9.86
CA VAL A 553 16.20 30.31 9.59
C VAL A 553 16.97 29.57 10.69
N GLN A 554 17.96 30.16 11.30
CA GLN A 554 18.74 29.55 12.39
C GLN A 554 17.87 29.35 13.65
N ALA A 555 17.04 30.33 14.00
CA ALA A 555 16.11 30.24 15.12
C ALA A 555 15.05 29.14 14.86
N LEU A 556 14.56 29.01 13.61
CA LEU A 556 13.66 27.94 13.19
C LEU A 556 14.30 26.55 13.36
N LEU A 557 15.55 26.40 12.92
CA LEU A 557 16.30 25.15 13.07
C LEU A 557 16.53 24.82 14.55
N SER A 558 16.90 25.81 15.39
CA SER A 558 17.12 25.60 16.84
C SER A 558 15.85 25.15 17.54
N ARG A 559 14.71 25.87 17.34
CA ARG A 559 13.42 25.46 17.96
C ARG A 559 13.01 24.06 17.56
N THR A 560 13.24 23.68 16.31
CA THR A 560 12.91 22.32 15.83
C THR A 560 13.86 21.28 16.43
N ALA A 561 15.13 21.62 16.62
CA ALA A 561 16.10 20.72 17.27
C ALA A 561 15.76 20.51 18.75
N ASP A 562 15.40 21.56 19.48
CA ASP A 562 14.94 21.48 20.89
C ASP A 562 13.72 20.56 21.00
N CYS A 563 12.72 20.77 20.15
CA CYS A 563 11.55 19.88 20.10
C CYS A 563 11.89 18.43 19.75
N TYR A 564 12.80 18.22 18.81
CA TYR A 564 13.26 16.88 18.42
C TYR A 564 13.92 16.16 19.62
N ASN A 565 14.75 16.85 20.36
CA ASN A 565 15.41 16.28 21.55
C ASN A 565 14.39 15.88 22.61
N ASP A 566 13.40 16.72 22.92
CA ASP A 566 12.32 16.40 23.87
C ASP A 566 11.46 15.22 23.36
N VAL A 567 11.17 15.16 22.07
CA VAL A 567 10.50 14.01 21.42
C VAL A 567 11.35 12.74 21.58
N LYS A 568 12.65 12.82 21.37
CA LYS A 568 13.58 11.69 21.50
C LYS A 568 13.65 11.18 22.94
N ASP A 569 13.68 12.09 23.92
CA ASP A 569 13.67 11.75 25.35
C ASP A 569 12.35 11.12 25.74
N TRP A 570 11.20 11.67 25.29
CA TRP A 570 9.90 11.09 25.50
C TRP A 570 9.82 9.67 24.91
N MET A 571 10.29 9.48 23.67
CA MET A 571 10.31 8.18 23.00
C MET A 571 11.15 7.17 23.80
N THR A 572 12.34 7.56 24.24
CA THR A 572 13.25 6.70 25.03
C THR A 572 12.59 6.28 26.35
N HIS A 573 11.98 7.24 27.07
CA HIS A 573 11.22 6.96 28.29
C HIS A 573 10.08 5.95 28.03
N ASN A 574 9.40 6.09 26.91
CA ASN A 574 8.32 5.19 26.47
C ASN A 574 8.82 3.97 25.67
N LYS A 575 10.08 3.58 25.83
CA LYS A 575 10.68 2.38 25.21
C LYS A 575 10.51 2.30 23.70
N LEU A 576 10.47 3.45 23.03
CA LEU A 576 10.49 3.62 21.58
C LEU A 576 11.83 4.22 21.15
N GLN A 577 12.32 3.84 19.98
CA GLN A 577 13.56 4.38 19.43
C GLN A 577 13.30 5.11 18.12
N LEU A 578 13.66 6.41 18.10
CA LEU A 578 13.78 7.16 16.85
C LEU A 578 14.92 6.60 16.00
N ASN A 579 14.75 6.68 14.68
CA ASN A 579 15.75 6.27 13.71
C ASN A 579 16.37 7.53 13.09
N ASP A 580 17.45 8.00 13.69
CA ASP A 580 18.12 9.24 13.26
C ASP A 580 18.59 9.16 11.80
N ASP A 581 19.03 7.96 11.33
CA ASP A 581 19.49 7.73 9.95
C ASP A 581 18.38 7.85 8.90
N LYS A 582 17.12 7.72 9.32
CA LYS A 582 15.95 7.81 8.44
C LYS A 582 15.11 9.08 8.71
N THR A 583 15.44 9.84 9.70
CA THR A 583 14.82 11.14 9.93
C THR A 583 15.23 12.07 8.80
N GLU A 584 14.25 12.68 8.14
CA GLU A 584 14.46 13.58 7.00
C GLU A 584 13.99 14.99 7.36
N ALA A 585 14.74 16.01 6.96
CA ALA A 585 14.39 17.42 7.11
C ALA A 585 14.45 18.14 5.77
N MET A 586 13.49 19.02 5.49
CA MET A 586 13.39 19.77 4.24
C MET A 586 12.91 21.20 4.50
N LEU A 587 13.61 22.17 3.94
CA LEU A 587 13.14 23.56 3.91
C LEU A 587 12.22 23.77 2.70
N VAL A 588 11.10 24.45 2.95
CA VAL A 588 10.05 24.74 1.96
C VAL A 588 9.87 26.24 1.82
N GLY A 589 9.85 26.74 0.59
CA GLY A 589 9.63 28.16 0.30
C GLY A 589 9.59 28.45 -1.19
N THR A 590 9.56 29.74 -1.55
CA THR A 590 9.72 30.12 -2.96
C THR A 590 11.15 29.85 -3.44
N ARG A 591 11.31 29.59 -4.75
CA ARG A 591 12.63 29.31 -5.33
C ARG A 591 13.65 30.40 -5.01
N GLN A 592 13.24 31.67 -5.06
CA GLN A 592 14.12 32.80 -4.77
C GLN A 592 14.60 32.80 -3.32
N LYS A 593 13.70 32.52 -2.37
CA LYS A 593 14.04 32.51 -0.94
C LYS A 593 14.91 31.31 -0.57
N ILE A 594 14.60 30.12 -1.10
CA ILE A 594 15.45 28.94 -0.88
C ILE A 594 16.86 29.16 -1.45
N ALA A 595 17.00 29.80 -2.63
CA ALA A 595 18.28 30.09 -3.24
C ALA A 595 19.13 31.13 -2.48
N GLN A 596 18.55 31.94 -1.61
CA GLN A 596 19.22 32.91 -0.75
C GLN A 596 19.72 32.30 0.57
N LEU A 597 19.29 31.10 0.92
CA LEU A 597 19.73 30.42 2.14
C LEU A 597 21.14 29.86 1.98
N PRO A 598 21.94 29.75 3.07
CA PRO A 598 23.22 29.09 3.05
C PRO A 598 23.08 27.63 2.56
N THR A 599 24.04 27.20 1.73
CA THR A 599 24.03 25.84 1.14
C THR A 599 24.36 24.73 2.14
N SER A 600 24.95 25.04 3.28
CA SER A 600 25.42 24.10 4.31
C SER A 600 24.50 24.01 5.53
N LEU A 601 23.19 24.28 5.35
CA LEU A 601 22.24 24.19 6.46
C LEU A 601 21.99 22.71 6.82
N SER A 602 21.93 22.44 8.12
CA SER A 602 21.57 21.14 8.68
C SER A 602 20.83 21.34 10.00
N LEU A 603 19.98 20.40 10.35
CA LEU A 603 19.35 20.34 11.66
C LEU A 603 20.36 19.71 12.63
N GLN A 604 20.93 20.56 13.51
CA GLN A 604 21.92 20.13 14.51
C GLN A 604 21.21 19.52 15.70
N LEU A 605 21.51 18.28 15.99
CA LEU A 605 21.04 17.52 17.16
C LEU A 605 22.24 17.25 18.06
N ASP A 606 22.01 16.91 19.32
CA ASP A 606 23.07 16.75 20.31
C ASP A 606 24.23 15.84 19.84
N ASN A 607 23.91 14.70 19.20
CA ASN A 607 24.91 13.71 18.78
C ASN A 607 24.99 13.49 17.25
N THR A 608 24.09 14.12 16.48
CA THR A 608 24.00 13.89 15.04
C THR A 608 23.57 15.17 14.31
N SER A 609 23.89 15.27 13.04
CA SER A 609 23.46 16.37 12.17
C SER A 609 22.65 15.79 11.01
N ILE A 610 21.42 16.26 10.86
CA ILE A 610 20.54 15.85 9.76
C ILE A 610 20.65 16.86 8.63
N PRO A 611 21.12 16.46 7.45
CA PRO A 611 21.22 17.37 6.31
C PRO A 611 19.84 17.78 5.81
N ILE A 612 19.70 19.01 5.33
CA ILE A 612 18.48 19.49 4.68
C ILE A 612 18.40 18.89 3.28
N SER A 613 17.35 18.12 3.03
CA SER A 613 17.10 17.46 1.76
C SER A 613 16.31 18.34 0.79
N ASP A 614 16.61 18.23 -0.51
CA ASP A 614 15.83 18.93 -1.58
C ASP A 614 14.44 18.34 -1.79
N SER A 615 14.22 17.10 -1.37
CA SER A 615 12.94 16.43 -1.46
C SER A 615 12.85 15.29 -0.47
N VAL A 616 11.65 15.10 0.10
CA VAL A 616 11.34 14.05 1.07
C VAL A 616 10.15 13.23 0.61
N LYS A 617 10.09 11.97 1.04
CA LYS A 617 8.95 11.09 0.73
C LYS A 617 8.02 10.96 1.93
N ASN A 618 6.88 11.64 1.88
CA ASN A 618 5.87 11.64 2.93
C ASN A 618 4.62 10.84 2.48
N LEU A 619 4.24 9.79 3.23
CA LEU A 619 3.08 8.93 2.98
C LEU A 619 2.94 8.51 1.49
N GLY A 620 4.05 8.23 0.84
CA GLY A 620 4.09 7.81 -0.56
C GLY A 620 4.12 8.93 -1.60
N VAL A 621 3.95 10.20 -1.20
CA VAL A 621 4.09 11.39 -2.05
C VAL A 621 5.49 11.98 -1.90
N ILE A 622 6.14 12.35 -3.02
CA ILE A 622 7.44 13.02 -3.01
C ILE A 622 7.17 14.53 -3.01
N LEU A 623 7.52 15.18 -1.91
CA LEU A 623 7.48 16.63 -1.76
C LEU A 623 8.87 17.20 -2.09
N ASP A 624 8.93 18.33 -2.76
CA ASP A 624 10.16 19.08 -3.04
C ASP A 624 10.13 20.45 -2.36
N SER A 625 11.30 21.07 -2.17
CA SER A 625 11.48 22.34 -1.45
C SER A 625 10.62 23.50 -1.98
N THR A 626 10.20 23.42 -3.24
CA THR A 626 9.31 24.42 -3.88
C THR A 626 7.86 23.97 -3.99
N LEU A 627 7.54 22.78 -3.49
CA LEU A 627 6.24 22.12 -3.61
C LEU A 627 5.73 22.01 -5.05
N SER A 628 6.64 21.87 -6.03
CA SER A 628 6.27 21.72 -7.44
C SER A 628 5.59 20.39 -7.74
N LEU A 629 5.82 19.38 -6.92
CA LEU A 629 5.34 17.99 -7.03
C LEU A 629 5.76 17.29 -8.34
N GLN A 630 6.75 17.86 -9.07
CA GLN A 630 7.18 17.32 -10.36
C GLN A 630 7.80 15.92 -10.22
N LYS A 631 8.60 15.69 -9.15
CA LYS A 631 9.18 14.37 -8.85
C LYS A 631 8.08 13.32 -8.58
N PHE A 632 7.02 13.70 -7.86
CA PHE A 632 5.87 12.83 -7.60
C PHE A 632 5.11 12.47 -8.88
N ILE A 633 4.84 13.45 -9.75
CA ILE A 633 4.17 13.25 -11.04
C ILE A 633 4.99 12.30 -11.92
N SER A 634 6.30 12.52 -12.02
CA SER A 634 7.21 11.67 -12.82
C SER A 634 7.26 10.23 -12.29
N SER A 635 7.41 10.04 -10.99
CA SER A 635 7.42 8.72 -10.35
C SER A 635 6.08 7.97 -10.53
N THR A 636 4.96 8.70 -10.45
CA THR A 636 3.64 8.15 -10.71
C THR A 636 3.49 7.70 -12.17
N ALA A 637 3.93 8.53 -13.12
CA ALA A 637 3.91 8.19 -14.54
C ALA A 637 4.75 6.96 -14.84
N GLN A 638 6.00 6.90 -14.32
CA GLN A 638 6.88 5.74 -14.43
C GLN A 638 6.21 4.46 -13.94
N SER A 639 5.63 4.48 -12.74
CA SER A 639 4.91 3.34 -12.17
C SER A 639 3.71 2.92 -13.04
N CYS A 640 2.98 3.87 -13.59
CA CYS A 640 1.85 3.61 -14.48
C CYS A 640 2.31 2.97 -15.80
N TYR A 641 3.36 3.47 -16.43
CA TYR A 641 3.92 2.87 -17.66
C TYR A 641 4.43 1.45 -17.45
N PHE A 642 5.07 1.19 -16.31
CA PHE A 642 5.46 -0.18 -15.91
C PHE A 642 4.25 -1.13 -15.92
N HIS A 643 3.12 -0.73 -15.32
CA HIS A 643 1.91 -1.57 -15.30
C HIS A 643 1.24 -1.67 -16.66
N LEU A 644 1.17 -0.58 -17.43
CA LEU A 644 0.61 -0.58 -18.79
C LEU A 644 1.38 -1.54 -19.71
N ARG A 645 2.72 -1.54 -19.64
CA ARG A 645 3.55 -2.49 -20.38
C ARG A 645 3.22 -3.94 -20.01
N ARG A 646 3.11 -4.24 -18.72
CA ARG A 646 2.78 -5.58 -18.25
C ARG A 646 1.39 -6.03 -18.71
N ILE A 647 0.40 -5.14 -18.68
CA ILE A 647 -0.94 -5.43 -19.21
C ILE A 647 -0.89 -5.60 -20.74
N SER A 648 -0.11 -4.77 -21.44
CA SER A 648 0.08 -4.85 -22.89
C SER A 648 0.63 -6.21 -23.32
N SER A 649 1.60 -6.77 -22.58
CA SER A 649 2.22 -8.08 -22.91
C SER A 649 1.22 -9.25 -22.86
N ILE A 650 0.18 -9.17 -22.04
CA ILE A 650 -0.88 -10.19 -21.93
C ILE A 650 -2.20 -9.77 -22.62
N ARG A 651 -2.24 -8.61 -23.27
CA ARG A 651 -3.47 -8.01 -23.83
C ARG A 651 -4.23 -8.95 -24.80
N LYS A 652 -3.50 -9.75 -25.56
CA LYS A 652 -4.06 -10.74 -26.49
C LYS A 652 -4.89 -11.84 -25.78
N CYS A 653 -4.63 -12.09 -24.50
CA CYS A 653 -5.34 -13.09 -23.69
C CYS A 653 -6.44 -12.46 -22.80
N LEU A 654 -6.76 -11.17 -22.98
CA LEU A 654 -7.70 -10.43 -22.15
C LEU A 654 -8.90 -9.90 -22.96
N SER A 655 -10.10 -9.96 -22.37
CA SER A 655 -11.25 -9.21 -22.86
C SER A 655 -11.10 -7.71 -22.57
N ILE A 656 -11.92 -6.86 -23.22
CA ILE A 656 -11.97 -5.42 -22.93
C ILE A 656 -12.32 -5.17 -21.46
N GLU A 657 -13.32 -5.85 -20.92
CA GLU A 657 -13.77 -5.72 -19.52
C GLU A 657 -12.67 -6.10 -18.53
N ALA A 658 -11.98 -7.23 -18.75
CA ALA A 658 -10.87 -7.65 -17.91
C ALA A 658 -9.70 -6.66 -17.98
N THR A 659 -9.40 -6.12 -19.16
CA THR A 659 -8.38 -5.07 -19.34
C THR A 659 -8.77 -3.79 -18.61
N LEU A 660 -10.04 -3.36 -18.74
CA LEU A 660 -10.58 -2.20 -18.04
C LEU A 660 -10.40 -2.34 -16.51
N LYS A 661 -10.76 -3.51 -15.95
CA LYS A 661 -10.61 -3.78 -14.52
C LYS A 661 -9.15 -3.73 -14.06
N LEU A 662 -8.22 -4.32 -14.83
CA LEU A 662 -6.78 -4.27 -14.53
C LEU A 662 -6.24 -2.84 -14.60
N VAL A 663 -6.56 -2.10 -15.66
CA VAL A 663 -6.11 -0.72 -15.83
C VAL A 663 -6.67 0.19 -14.73
N THR A 664 -7.95 0.05 -14.39
CA THR A 664 -8.54 0.83 -13.30
C THR A 664 -7.84 0.56 -11.97
N SER A 665 -7.58 -0.70 -11.65
CA SER A 665 -6.98 -1.09 -10.37
C SER A 665 -5.48 -0.81 -10.27
N LEU A 666 -4.73 -0.87 -11.38
CA LEU A 666 -3.26 -0.81 -11.35
C LEU A 666 -2.68 0.50 -11.92
N VAL A 667 -3.46 1.24 -12.69
CA VAL A 667 -3.01 2.48 -13.33
C VAL A 667 -3.81 3.68 -12.83
N LEU A 668 -5.15 3.68 -13.00
CA LEU A 668 -5.97 4.83 -12.58
C LEU A 668 -5.92 5.04 -11.06
N SER A 669 -5.88 3.98 -10.27
CA SER A 669 -5.73 4.08 -8.81
C SER A 669 -4.46 4.84 -8.39
N ARG A 670 -3.38 4.75 -9.19
CA ARG A 670 -2.13 5.50 -8.95
C ARG A 670 -2.25 6.96 -9.36
N ILE A 671 -2.92 7.23 -10.48
CA ILE A 671 -3.22 8.61 -10.91
C ILE A 671 -4.13 9.31 -9.90
N ASP A 672 -5.03 8.57 -9.25
CA ASP A 672 -5.99 9.09 -8.28
C ASP A 672 -5.43 9.16 -6.85
N TYR A 673 -4.28 8.53 -6.58
CA TYR A 673 -3.67 8.57 -5.26
C TYR A 673 -3.17 9.97 -4.92
N CYS A 674 -3.75 10.59 -3.90
CA CYS A 674 -3.42 11.93 -3.43
C CYS A 674 -3.47 13.00 -4.55
N ASN A 675 -4.32 12.82 -5.57
CA ASN A 675 -4.36 13.75 -6.69
C ASN A 675 -4.98 15.12 -6.35
N SER A 676 -5.67 15.27 -5.23
CA SER A 676 -6.12 16.57 -4.73
C SER A 676 -4.95 17.54 -4.47
N LEU A 677 -3.76 17.02 -4.16
CA LEU A 677 -2.54 17.83 -3.96
C LEU A 677 -2.07 18.50 -5.25
N LEU A 678 -2.48 17.99 -6.41
CA LEU A 678 -2.10 18.49 -7.73
C LEU A 678 -2.99 19.66 -8.22
N VAL A 679 -3.91 20.13 -7.39
CA VAL A 679 -4.83 21.23 -7.73
C VAL A 679 -4.06 22.50 -8.07
N CYS A 680 -4.52 23.21 -9.12
CA CYS A 680 -3.91 24.45 -9.60
C CYS A 680 -2.42 24.36 -9.99
N LEU A 681 -1.90 23.17 -10.26
CA LEU A 681 -0.59 23.03 -10.89
C LEU A 681 -0.66 23.40 -12.40
N PRO A 682 0.48 23.82 -12.99
CA PRO A 682 0.53 24.12 -14.41
C PRO A 682 0.07 22.95 -15.30
N ASP A 683 -0.63 23.26 -16.38
CA ASP A 683 -1.11 22.25 -17.35
C ASP A 683 0.01 21.38 -17.91
N SER A 684 1.22 21.92 -18.06
CA SER A 684 2.39 21.16 -18.51
C SER A 684 2.70 19.97 -17.60
N SER A 685 2.55 20.14 -16.28
CA SER A 685 2.76 19.08 -15.28
C SER A 685 1.65 18.03 -15.36
N ILE A 686 0.40 18.46 -15.44
CA ILE A 686 -0.77 17.55 -15.51
C ILE A 686 -0.82 16.77 -16.82
N LYS A 687 -0.33 17.35 -17.92
CA LYS A 687 -0.22 16.68 -19.24
C LYS A 687 0.59 15.39 -19.20
N VAL A 688 1.52 15.23 -18.28
CA VAL A 688 2.30 13.98 -18.11
C VAL A 688 1.34 12.83 -17.71
N LEU A 689 0.52 13.03 -16.69
CA LEU A 689 -0.47 12.03 -16.25
C LEU A 689 -1.61 11.84 -17.26
N GLN A 690 -2.02 12.93 -17.95
CA GLN A 690 -3.02 12.83 -19.00
C GLN A 690 -2.55 11.95 -20.17
N ARG A 691 -1.26 11.99 -20.54
CA ARG A 691 -0.69 11.07 -21.55
C ARG A 691 -0.79 9.61 -21.11
N VAL A 692 -0.48 9.32 -19.84
CA VAL A 692 -0.65 7.97 -19.26
C VAL A 692 -2.10 7.49 -19.41
N GLN A 693 -3.07 8.33 -19.01
CA GLN A 693 -4.49 8.01 -19.11
C GLN A 693 -4.92 7.75 -20.57
N ASN A 694 -4.43 8.56 -21.51
CA ASN A 694 -4.71 8.41 -22.93
C ASN A 694 -4.18 7.08 -23.49
N ASN A 695 -2.95 6.69 -23.12
CA ASN A 695 -2.36 5.42 -23.51
C ASN A 695 -3.11 4.23 -22.90
N ALA A 696 -3.57 4.37 -21.66
CA ALA A 696 -4.40 3.38 -21.01
C ALA A 696 -5.74 3.16 -21.74
N ALA A 697 -6.43 4.24 -22.16
CA ALA A 697 -7.68 4.16 -22.91
C ALA A 697 -7.49 3.47 -24.27
N ARG A 698 -6.41 3.82 -25.00
CA ARG A 698 -6.08 3.18 -26.26
C ARG A 698 -5.76 1.69 -26.10
N LEU A 699 -5.03 1.31 -25.05
CA LEU A 699 -4.74 -0.08 -24.74
C LEU A 699 -6.01 -0.92 -24.49
N ILE A 700 -6.98 -0.37 -23.77
CA ILE A 700 -8.25 -1.04 -23.47
C ILE A 700 -9.04 -1.27 -24.76
N LEU A 701 -9.22 -0.20 -25.57
CA LEU A 701 -10.08 -0.20 -26.72
C LEU A 701 -9.39 -0.66 -28.03
N LEU A 702 -8.10 -1.05 -27.94
CA LEU A 702 -7.28 -1.49 -29.09
C LEU A 702 -7.25 -0.44 -30.22
N LYS A 703 -7.16 0.84 -29.86
CA LYS A 703 -7.14 1.96 -30.78
C LYS A 703 -5.74 2.43 -31.09
N LYS A 704 -5.55 3.00 -32.29
CA LYS A 704 -4.28 3.54 -32.77
C LYS A 704 -3.98 4.88 -32.08
N LYS A 705 -2.70 5.28 -32.13
CA LYS A 705 -2.25 6.56 -31.57
C LYS A 705 -2.83 7.77 -32.29
N SER A 706 -3.14 7.63 -33.58
CA SER A 706 -3.80 8.64 -34.42
C SER A 706 -5.26 8.90 -34.05
N ASP A 707 -5.91 7.95 -33.33
CA ASP A 707 -7.33 8.08 -33.00
C ASP A 707 -7.53 9.17 -31.95
N HIS A 708 -8.57 10.01 -32.16
CA HIS A 708 -8.91 11.07 -31.22
C HIS A 708 -9.25 10.52 -29.85
N ILE A 709 -8.75 11.17 -28.78
CA ILE A 709 -8.84 10.63 -27.44
C ILE A 709 -10.20 10.90 -26.76
N SER A 710 -10.84 12.05 -27.03
CA SER A 710 -12.07 12.45 -26.35
C SER A 710 -13.19 11.42 -26.49
N PRO A 711 -13.49 10.87 -27.68
CA PRO A 711 -14.49 9.82 -27.83
C PRO A 711 -14.16 8.54 -27.03
N LEU A 712 -12.86 8.22 -26.88
CA LEU A 712 -12.44 7.03 -26.15
C LEU A 712 -12.64 7.21 -24.63
N LEU A 713 -12.33 8.39 -24.08
CA LEU A 713 -12.59 8.71 -22.68
C LEU A 713 -14.10 8.73 -22.39
N ASN A 714 -14.90 9.27 -23.32
CA ASN A 714 -16.36 9.27 -23.23
C ASN A 714 -16.92 7.84 -23.22
N GLN A 715 -16.45 6.96 -24.11
CA GLN A 715 -16.86 5.56 -24.17
C GLN A 715 -16.52 4.81 -22.87
N LEU A 716 -15.42 5.15 -22.23
CA LEU A 716 -14.99 4.56 -20.95
C LEU A 716 -15.62 5.25 -19.72
N HIS A 717 -16.39 6.33 -19.91
CA HIS A 717 -16.89 7.18 -18.83
C HIS A 717 -15.78 7.72 -17.90
N TRP A 718 -14.65 8.09 -18.49
CA TRP A 718 -13.50 8.59 -17.73
C TRP A 718 -13.41 10.12 -17.81
N LEU A 719 -13.38 10.76 -16.65
CA LEU A 719 -13.00 12.16 -16.54
C LEU A 719 -11.52 12.32 -16.91
N PRO A 720 -11.13 13.34 -17.69
CA PRO A 720 -9.74 13.75 -17.84
C PRO A 720 -9.06 14.04 -16.48
N VAL A 721 -7.72 13.97 -16.43
CA VAL A 721 -6.97 14.07 -15.15
C VAL A 721 -7.26 15.38 -14.41
N SER A 722 -7.34 16.52 -15.11
CA SER A 722 -7.68 17.81 -14.49
C SER A 722 -9.05 17.78 -13.81
N GLN A 723 -10.07 17.20 -14.46
CA GLN A 723 -11.41 17.05 -13.89
C GLN A 723 -11.45 16.00 -12.77
N ARG A 724 -10.59 14.96 -12.81
CA ARG A 724 -10.45 14.00 -11.69
C ARG A 724 -9.90 14.70 -10.44
N ILE A 725 -8.91 15.58 -10.58
CA ILE A 725 -8.38 16.40 -9.50
C ILE A 725 -9.47 17.29 -8.91
N GLN A 726 -10.19 18.00 -9.77
CA GLN A 726 -11.30 18.88 -9.37
C GLN A 726 -12.43 18.09 -8.68
N TYR A 727 -12.80 16.92 -9.22
CA TYR A 727 -13.78 16.01 -8.63
C TYR A 727 -13.37 15.60 -7.20
N LYS A 728 -12.10 15.29 -6.96
CA LYS A 728 -11.59 14.92 -5.64
C LYS A 728 -11.65 16.08 -4.66
N VAL A 729 -11.16 17.26 -5.05
CA VAL A 729 -11.19 18.47 -4.20
C VAL A 729 -12.62 18.81 -3.83
N LEU A 730 -13.55 18.84 -4.78
CA LEU A 730 -14.96 19.14 -4.54
C LEU A 730 -15.66 18.08 -3.68
N SER A 731 -15.29 16.80 -3.84
CA SER A 731 -15.79 15.72 -2.97
C SER A 731 -15.32 15.88 -1.52
N LEU A 732 -14.08 16.34 -1.32
CA LEU A 732 -13.55 16.66 0.02
C LEU A 732 -14.24 17.90 0.60
N CYS A 733 -14.46 18.95 -0.19
CA CYS A 733 -15.23 20.12 0.25
C CYS A 733 -16.65 19.75 0.70
N TYR A 734 -17.37 18.93 -0.10
CA TYR A 734 -18.70 18.45 0.27
C TYR A 734 -18.68 17.72 1.62
N LYS A 735 -17.73 16.81 1.80
CA LYS A 735 -17.57 16.06 3.05
C LYS A 735 -17.25 16.97 4.24
N SER A 736 -16.39 17.97 4.04
CA SER A 736 -15.99 18.93 5.08
C SER A 736 -17.16 19.81 5.51
N VAL A 737 -17.94 20.31 4.56
CA VAL A 737 -19.14 21.14 4.85
C VAL A 737 -20.23 20.34 5.58
N ASN A 738 -20.33 19.02 5.30
CA ASN A 738 -21.33 18.13 5.91
C ASN A 738 -20.77 17.31 7.10
N ASN A 739 -19.70 17.74 7.75
CA ASN A 739 -19.09 17.11 8.92
C ASN A 739 -18.77 15.60 8.75
N SER A 740 -18.51 15.18 7.51
CA SER A 740 -18.13 13.81 7.15
C SER A 740 -16.68 13.72 6.66
N ALA A 741 -15.85 14.70 7.02
CA ALA A 741 -14.40 14.77 6.85
C ALA A 741 -13.72 14.96 8.21
N PRO A 742 -12.39 14.78 8.30
CA PRO A 742 -11.63 15.10 9.50
C PRO A 742 -11.81 16.56 9.94
N ALA A 743 -11.84 16.80 11.25
CA ALA A 743 -12.05 18.14 11.81
C ALA A 743 -11.01 19.16 11.29
N TYR A 744 -9.74 18.75 11.14
CA TYR A 744 -8.68 19.63 10.63
C TYR A 744 -8.91 20.10 9.18
N LEU A 745 -9.68 19.38 8.35
CA LEU A 745 -10.11 19.85 7.02
C LEU A 745 -11.38 20.68 7.08
N SER A 746 -12.32 20.31 7.95
CA SER A 746 -13.57 21.08 8.11
C SER A 746 -13.28 22.47 8.67
N ASN A 747 -12.34 22.59 9.61
CA ASN A 747 -11.96 23.85 10.27
C ASN A 747 -11.26 24.86 9.34
N VAL A 748 -10.73 24.46 8.20
CA VAL A 748 -10.12 25.41 7.24
C VAL A 748 -11.11 25.94 6.20
N LEU A 749 -12.34 25.41 6.18
CA LEU A 749 -13.40 25.83 5.28
C LEU A 749 -14.50 26.58 6.08
N HIS A 750 -14.68 27.86 5.79
CA HIS A 750 -15.65 28.70 6.48
C HIS A 750 -16.79 29.09 5.54
N ILE A 751 -18.03 29.01 6.04
CA ILE A 751 -19.19 29.53 5.33
C ILE A 751 -19.05 31.06 5.23
N TYR A 752 -19.35 31.58 4.06
CA TYR A 752 -19.33 33.04 3.82
C TYR A 752 -20.57 33.70 4.47
N THR A 753 -20.34 34.54 5.46
CA THR A 753 -21.35 35.39 6.05
C THR A 753 -21.11 36.83 5.61
N PRO A 754 -21.95 37.42 4.73
CA PRO A 754 -21.76 38.79 4.27
C PRO A 754 -22.03 39.79 5.41
N SER A 755 -21.15 40.78 5.54
CA SER A 755 -21.30 41.87 6.54
C SER A 755 -22.45 42.86 6.21
N ARG A 756 -22.96 42.82 4.97
CA ARG A 756 -24.11 43.63 4.51
C ARG A 756 -25.05 42.75 3.69
N SER A 757 -26.35 43.04 3.69
CA SER A 757 -27.34 42.37 2.85
C SER A 757 -27.08 42.69 1.38
N LEU A 758 -26.39 41.81 0.68
CA LEU A 758 -26.13 41.87 -0.76
C LEU A 758 -27.05 40.90 -1.51
N ARG A 759 -27.35 41.19 -2.79
CA ARG A 759 -28.10 40.26 -3.65
C ARG A 759 -27.48 38.87 -3.73
N SER A 760 -26.16 38.77 -3.56
CA SER A 760 -25.40 37.49 -3.47
C SER A 760 -25.51 36.80 -2.08
N ALA A 761 -26.15 37.44 -1.07
CA ALA A 761 -26.37 36.85 0.25
C ALA A 761 -27.47 35.76 0.27
N SER A 762 -28.12 35.52 -0.86
CA SER A 762 -29.15 34.48 -1.00
C SER A 762 -28.61 33.05 -1.13
N ASP A 763 -27.27 32.85 -1.21
CA ASP A 763 -26.65 31.52 -1.32
C ASP A 763 -26.01 31.11 0.03
N PRO A 764 -26.73 30.34 0.87
CA PRO A 764 -26.30 30.00 2.23
C PRO A 764 -25.14 29.02 2.27
N LEU A 765 -24.73 28.41 1.12
CA LEU A 765 -23.68 27.40 1.03
C LEU A 765 -22.40 27.90 0.33
N CYS A 766 -22.28 29.25 0.14
CA CYS A 766 -21.02 29.80 -0.34
C CYS A 766 -19.93 29.72 0.74
N LEU A 767 -18.72 29.39 0.31
CA LEU A 767 -17.54 29.33 1.17
C LEU A 767 -16.71 30.63 1.03
N ARG A 768 -16.12 31.07 2.13
CA ARG A 768 -15.18 32.20 2.13
C ARG A 768 -13.89 31.84 1.44
N ILE A 769 -13.45 32.63 0.46
CA ILE A 769 -12.15 32.46 -0.21
C ILE A 769 -11.14 33.39 0.49
N PRO A 770 -10.09 32.83 1.13
CA PRO A 770 -9.00 33.63 1.71
C PRO A 770 -8.25 34.41 0.62
N ARG A 771 -7.76 35.61 0.96
CA ARG A 771 -6.88 36.36 0.07
C ARG A 771 -5.49 35.76 0.05
N THR A 772 -4.86 35.69 -1.12
CA THR A 772 -3.51 35.17 -1.34
C THR A 772 -2.62 36.25 -1.96
N LYS A 773 -1.32 36.18 -1.70
CA LYS A 773 -0.32 37.14 -2.19
C LYS A 773 0.32 36.66 -3.49
N LEU A 774 0.64 35.37 -3.58
CA LEU A 774 1.37 34.76 -4.69
C LEU A 774 0.40 33.97 -5.59
N ALA A 775 0.24 34.39 -6.83
CA ALA A 775 -0.69 33.79 -7.79
C ALA A 775 -0.41 32.30 -8.08
N THR A 776 0.84 31.83 -7.90
CA THR A 776 1.26 30.46 -8.22
C THR A 776 1.29 29.52 -7.01
N VAL A 777 1.21 30.04 -5.78
CA VAL A 777 1.34 29.26 -4.54
C VAL A 777 0.03 29.25 -3.75
N GLY A 778 -0.46 30.41 -3.33
CA GLY A 778 -1.65 30.55 -2.48
C GLY A 778 -2.90 29.86 -3.01
N PRO A 779 -3.26 30.01 -4.31
CA PRO A 779 -4.42 29.34 -4.90
C PRO A 779 -4.40 27.80 -4.85
N ARG A 780 -3.25 27.18 -4.59
CA ARG A 780 -3.10 25.72 -4.46
C ARG A 780 -3.49 25.21 -3.07
N ALA A 781 -3.47 26.07 -2.04
CA ALA A 781 -3.90 25.69 -0.70
C ALA A 781 -5.37 25.22 -0.72
N PHE A 782 -5.70 24.15 0.01
CA PHE A 782 -7.05 23.58 0.03
C PHE A 782 -8.08 24.60 0.56
N SER A 783 -7.71 25.39 1.54
CA SER A 783 -8.54 26.49 2.08
C SER A 783 -8.88 27.58 1.05
N VAL A 784 -8.18 27.64 -0.08
CA VAL A 784 -8.40 28.59 -1.18
C VAL A 784 -8.98 27.90 -2.41
N SER A 785 -8.35 26.83 -2.89
CA SER A 785 -8.77 26.07 -4.08
C SER A 785 -10.14 25.40 -3.91
N GLY A 786 -10.40 24.88 -2.71
CA GLY A 786 -11.68 24.28 -2.34
C GLY A 786 -12.84 25.26 -2.47
N PRO A 787 -12.89 26.35 -1.69
CA PRO A 787 -13.92 27.38 -1.81
C PRO A 787 -14.03 27.98 -3.21
N SER A 788 -12.90 28.26 -3.88
CA SER A 788 -12.91 28.80 -5.23
C SER A 788 -13.59 27.88 -6.25
N SER A 789 -13.37 26.57 -6.15
CA SER A 789 -14.01 25.58 -7.01
C SER A 789 -15.46 25.29 -6.58
N TRP A 790 -15.74 25.26 -5.27
CA TRP A 790 -17.05 25.01 -4.70
C TRP A 790 -18.08 26.06 -5.07
N ASN A 791 -17.72 27.35 -4.96
CA ASN A 791 -18.61 28.46 -5.27
C ASN A 791 -19.01 28.56 -6.76
N LYS A 792 -18.26 27.88 -7.65
CA LYS A 792 -18.60 27.75 -9.09
C LYS A 792 -19.65 26.68 -9.38
N LEU A 793 -19.96 25.81 -8.40
CA LEU A 793 -20.97 24.77 -8.59
C LEU A 793 -22.38 25.35 -8.52
N PRO A 794 -23.33 24.80 -9.30
CA PRO A 794 -24.76 25.12 -9.15
C PRO A 794 -25.25 24.80 -7.73
N LEU A 795 -26.14 25.62 -7.19
CA LEU A 795 -26.73 25.44 -5.86
C LEU A 795 -27.40 24.06 -5.71
N SER A 796 -28.11 23.61 -6.76
CA SER A 796 -28.77 22.31 -6.79
C SER A 796 -27.82 21.12 -6.62
N LEU A 797 -26.55 21.30 -6.99
CA LEU A 797 -25.52 20.28 -6.77
C LEU A 797 -24.97 20.36 -5.35
N ARG A 798 -24.73 21.57 -4.81
CA ARG A 798 -24.22 21.76 -3.44
C ARG A 798 -25.22 21.32 -2.36
N GLN A 799 -26.50 21.31 -2.66
CA GLN A 799 -27.61 20.89 -1.78
C GLN A 799 -27.95 19.40 -1.85
N LYS A 800 -27.19 18.57 -2.55
CA LYS A 800 -27.46 17.12 -2.62
C LYS A 800 -27.45 16.48 -1.22
N PRO A 801 -28.41 15.56 -0.93
CA PRO A 801 -28.64 15.06 0.45
C PRO A 801 -27.58 14.04 0.91
N SER A 802 -26.80 13.45 0.02
CA SER A 802 -25.82 12.44 0.38
C SER A 802 -24.54 12.54 -0.44
N PRO A 803 -23.39 12.08 0.10
CA PRO A 803 -22.14 12.04 -0.64
C PRO A 803 -22.24 11.30 -1.97
N SER A 804 -22.97 10.19 -2.04
CA SER A 804 -23.14 9.41 -3.28
C SER A 804 -23.95 10.18 -4.34
N ALA A 805 -25.04 10.86 -3.93
CA ALA A 805 -25.84 11.68 -4.83
C ALA A 805 -25.05 12.91 -5.33
N PHE A 806 -24.26 13.53 -4.45
CA PHE A 806 -23.36 14.63 -4.82
C PHE A 806 -22.30 14.16 -5.83
N GLN A 807 -21.62 13.05 -5.54
CA GLN A 807 -20.57 12.50 -6.41
C GLN A 807 -21.08 12.11 -7.79
N ALA A 808 -22.28 11.50 -7.88
CA ALA A 808 -22.90 11.18 -9.16
C ALA A 808 -23.21 12.43 -9.97
N GLY A 809 -23.87 13.44 -9.35
CA GLY A 809 -24.17 14.72 -10.01
C GLY A 809 -22.91 15.50 -10.39
N LEU A 810 -21.90 15.50 -9.53
CA LEU A 810 -20.62 16.14 -9.81
C LEU A 810 -19.88 15.51 -10.98
N LYS A 811 -19.90 14.19 -11.09
CA LYS A 811 -19.29 13.48 -12.23
C LYS A 811 -19.95 13.91 -13.54
N THR A 812 -21.29 13.98 -13.57
CA THR A 812 -22.05 14.44 -14.75
C THR A 812 -21.73 15.89 -15.09
N PHE A 813 -21.66 16.77 -14.07
CA PHE A 813 -21.33 18.21 -14.26
C PHE A 813 -19.92 18.42 -14.82
N LEU A 814 -18.94 17.63 -14.38
CA LEU A 814 -17.55 17.73 -14.82
C LEU A 814 -17.27 16.99 -16.14
N PHE A 815 -18.22 16.21 -16.63
CA PHE A 815 -18.01 15.47 -17.87
C PHE A 815 -18.02 16.44 -19.06
N PRO A 816 -16.98 16.45 -19.91
CA PRO A 816 -16.96 17.32 -21.08
C PRO A 816 -18.07 16.92 -22.06
N HIS A 817 -18.93 17.84 -22.40
CA HIS A 817 -19.98 17.72 -23.41
C HIS A 817 -19.42 17.79 -24.82
#